data_2bb1dba23fffd9d992e63f6cff9a44c5
#
_entry.id   2bb1dba23fffd9d992e63f6cff9a44c5
#
_cell.length_a   1.000
_cell.length_b   1.000
_cell.length_c   1.000
_cell.angle_alpha   90.00
_cell.angle_beta   90.00
_cell.angle_gamma   90.00
#
_symmetry.space_group_name_H-M   'P 1'
#
loop_
_entity.id
_entity.type
_entity.pdbx_description
1 polymer ?
#
loop_
_entity_poly.entity_id
_entity_poly.type
_entity_poly.pdbx_seq_one_letter_code
_entity_poly.pdbx_strand_id
1 'polypeptide(L)'
;MKRPAIVMACLLLCAAALDACLADSPEPAKQAACAEARREKLKVLRGKADQCSTLSCWSPWLRRKWTTDKNSAKPLSEEELAAISDEYCAVLKEMLDLAPDEAKIAFEYGDALMFSGKYAEAERVYRRVHETCFAGSRRDAFKIAQSEYRIAEALFAQGFRSGAKDQLKTLVDRKLVTSRRGVEDWSAYAKASYDFLSGAVPCATELPRWTGAKAFPEPQRVEYTDDFAPLSEVSVRLVGVKRDDPRVDFLVRRLAARGIKAAIGGRCPYSVTLSIDAKAPVERSEGYTLEIGEKEATVRARDGQGVLWGVVSFIQCLSDTERAVRICRMDDWPDTARRGYLGSCIWSGCLEFTIFCKMNSVVLQDYPGDSGRDTPLNVFQCTELARQFGAFGLELYFGISNYTMGLGWAYSWAGTLSMHVERCCHFAQMGANVYYPNDDMRYPVHADDTAKGLNASDVDAPHVLALYNAVREKYPKFKMVYCPPFYWGPDSSAAYPDDREKYLKSLRILPPELDLYWTGGQVKGYNKCKRQVEWFTNLTGHRPVIFQNGTGAHNLLSYLVDETDWNGWHYPGFFENDIAAFHKNSHTPNECVQISTLGDCLWNVKGYDKRRSVERGVAFLLGEDMFSILKPGLEGLTRFDRYKYGDINADILYDDLDELRKAYETASNCWAKAVAYNPEVQVYGAYGRGVGFAARVLAAAKNPPDFLAKYAQYLAAARAEAVKETAFDKEKGDLMYLPTDMSGPQMDFYKHPNVDEYRFVKFIRGAQTVFSASEMKFECDPFPPAGDYELYVAGMDDEVEGLNDIELSVNGKVFYSGPSGFVPRKYTMKKFRIPFDCMERHNKLKIRNLGVGANANGPPYIAIAYVVLKKTGENSSR
;
A
#
# COMPACT_ATOMS: atom_id res chain seq x y z
N MET A 1 -30.90 -32.40 9.24
CA MET A 1 -30.05 -32.84 10.37
C MET A 1 -29.74 -34.35 10.45
N LYS A 2 -29.98 -35.19 9.43
CA LYS A 2 -29.67 -36.66 9.50
C LYS A 2 -28.48 -37.13 8.66
N ARG A 3 -27.86 -36.27 7.83
CA ARG A 3 -26.69 -36.64 7.00
C ARG A 3 -25.31 -36.66 7.69
N PRO A 4 -24.98 -35.79 8.71
CA PRO A 4 -23.68 -35.84 9.36
C PRO A 4 -23.41 -37.10 10.17
N ALA A 5 -24.42 -37.68 10.81
CA ALA A 5 -24.27 -38.88 11.65
C ALA A 5 -23.93 -40.12 10.82
N ILE A 6 -24.45 -40.24 9.60
CA ILE A 6 -24.18 -41.37 8.70
C ILE A 6 -22.74 -41.30 8.17
N VAL A 7 -22.24 -40.12 7.83
CA VAL A 7 -20.85 -39.92 7.36
C VAL A 7 -19.84 -40.24 8.48
N MET A 8 -20.16 -39.87 9.73
CA MET A 8 -19.30 -40.17 10.89
C MET A 8 -19.28 -41.68 11.21
N ALA A 9 -20.44 -42.34 11.13
CA ALA A 9 -20.50 -43.80 11.31
C ALA A 9 -19.76 -44.56 10.20
N CYS A 10 -19.85 -44.11 8.95
CA CYS A 10 -19.06 -44.68 7.83
C CYS A 10 -17.56 -44.47 8.00
N LEU A 11 -17.12 -43.30 8.48
CA LEU A 11 -15.70 -43.04 8.73
C LEU A 11 -15.14 -43.88 9.89
N LEU A 12 -15.90 -44.13 10.93
CA LEU A 12 -15.54 -45.01 12.05
C LEU A 12 -15.49 -46.45 11.63
N LEU A 13 -16.40 -46.91 10.78
CA LEU A 13 -16.37 -48.25 10.22
C LEU A 13 -15.24 -48.45 9.21
N CYS A 14 -14.92 -47.43 8.42
CA CYS A 14 -13.72 -47.48 7.53
C CYS A 14 -12.40 -47.49 8.30
N ALA A 15 -12.31 -46.75 9.43
CA ALA A 15 -11.12 -46.80 10.27
C ALA A 15 -10.90 -48.15 10.93
N ALA A 16 -11.98 -48.78 11.45
CA ALA A 16 -11.90 -50.12 12.03
C ALA A 16 -11.58 -51.22 11.00
N ALA A 17 -12.11 -51.06 9.76
CA ALA A 17 -11.79 -51.98 8.68
C ALA A 17 -10.36 -51.81 8.17
N LEU A 18 -9.80 -50.58 8.20
CA LEU A 18 -8.44 -50.25 7.80
C LEU A 18 -7.43 -50.82 8.82
N ASP A 19 -7.73 -50.73 10.12
CA ASP A 19 -6.89 -51.32 11.18
C ASP A 19 -6.80 -52.86 11.05
N ALA A 20 -7.92 -53.53 10.66
CA ALA A 20 -7.92 -54.97 10.43
C ALA A 20 -7.13 -55.40 9.17
N CYS A 21 -7.19 -54.59 8.09
CA CYS A 21 -6.42 -54.87 6.84
C CYS A 21 -4.92 -54.55 6.96
N LEU A 22 -4.50 -53.69 7.88
CA LEU A 22 -3.10 -53.32 8.04
C LEU A 22 -2.32 -54.19 9.00
N ALA A 23 -2.97 -55.15 9.68
CA ALA A 23 -2.33 -56.01 10.69
C ALA A 23 -1.07 -56.75 10.17
N ASP A 24 -1.07 -57.16 8.90
CA ASP A 24 0.01 -57.97 8.27
C ASP A 24 0.89 -57.15 7.30
N SER A 25 0.74 -55.84 7.21
CA SER A 25 1.52 -55.01 6.30
C SER A 25 2.89 -54.63 6.90
N PRO A 26 3.94 -54.47 6.09
CA PRO A 26 5.25 -54.01 6.57
C PRO A 26 5.16 -52.60 7.19
N GLU A 27 5.99 -52.34 8.18
CA GLU A 27 5.96 -51.09 9.02
C GLU A 27 5.94 -49.77 8.19
N PRO A 28 6.70 -49.66 7.06
CA PRO A 28 6.60 -48.46 6.20
C PRO A 28 5.23 -48.29 5.53
N ALA A 29 4.55 -49.36 5.19
CA ALA A 29 3.22 -49.34 4.57
C ALA A 29 2.15 -48.92 5.61
N LYS A 30 2.25 -49.38 6.83
CA LYS A 30 1.40 -48.98 7.95
C LYS A 30 1.58 -47.50 8.25
N GLN A 31 2.81 -47.00 8.27
CA GLN A 31 3.11 -45.58 8.48
C GLN A 31 2.57 -44.71 7.33
N ALA A 32 2.67 -45.14 6.08
CA ALA A 32 2.13 -44.42 4.93
C ALA A 32 0.59 -44.37 4.95
N ALA A 33 -0.08 -45.50 5.24
CA ALA A 33 -1.53 -45.55 5.35
C ALA A 33 -2.09 -44.67 6.52
N CYS A 34 -1.39 -44.68 7.65
CA CYS A 34 -1.72 -43.83 8.79
C CYS A 34 -1.55 -42.33 8.45
N ALA A 35 -0.49 -41.98 7.70
CA ALA A 35 -0.25 -40.61 7.24
C ALA A 35 -1.32 -40.13 6.25
N GLU A 36 -1.78 -41.01 5.37
CA GLU A 36 -2.84 -40.69 4.42
C GLU A 36 -4.20 -40.54 5.10
N ALA A 37 -4.57 -41.43 6.00
CA ALA A 37 -5.79 -41.31 6.81
C ALA A 37 -5.80 -40.03 7.64
N ARG A 38 -4.65 -39.65 8.20
CA ARG A 38 -4.47 -38.37 8.90
C ARG A 38 -4.68 -37.16 7.98
N ARG A 39 -4.16 -37.18 6.75
CA ARG A 39 -4.36 -36.10 5.75
C ARG A 39 -5.83 -35.97 5.37
N GLU A 40 -6.53 -37.04 5.10
CA GLU A 40 -7.95 -37.01 4.75
C GLU A 40 -8.81 -36.50 5.93
N LYS A 41 -8.49 -36.93 7.16
CA LYS A 41 -9.16 -36.41 8.34
C LYS A 41 -8.93 -34.89 8.52
N LEU A 42 -7.70 -34.43 8.33
CA LEU A 42 -7.37 -32.99 8.36
C LEU A 42 -8.14 -32.19 7.29
N LYS A 43 -8.30 -32.75 6.08
CA LYS A 43 -9.07 -32.11 5.00
C LYS A 43 -10.56 -31.97 5.35
N VAL A 44 -11.17 -33.01 5.94
CA VAL A 44 -12.56 -32.96 6.40
C VAL A 44 -12.73 -31.92 7.52
N LEU A 45 -11.81 -31.91 8.49
CA LEU A 45 -11.83 -30.93 9.59
C LEU A 45 -11.60 -29.51 9.08
N ARG A 46 -10.72 -29.29 8.08
CA ARG A 46 -10.53 -28.00 7.44
C ARG A 46 -11.81 -27.50 6.80
N GLY A 47 -12.53 -28.33 6.06
CA GLY A 47 -13.82 -27.96 5.50
C GLY A 47 -14.88 -27.56 6.55
N LYS A 48 -14.89 -28.21 7.73
CA LYS A 48 -15.72 -27.80 8.86
C LYS A 48 -15.24 -26.48 9.46
N ALA A 49 -13.93 -26.32 9.67
CA ALA A 49 -13.35 -25.07 10.19
C ALA A 49 -13.66 -23.88 9.26
N ASP A 50 -13.51 -24.08 7.95
CA ASP A 50 -13.83 -23.05 6.96
C ASP A 50 -15.33 -22.70 6.97
N GLN A 51 -16.20 -23.66 7.17
CA GLN A 51 -17.64 -23.43 7.33
C GLN A 51 -17.94 -22.63 8.61
N CYS A 52 -17.31 -22.96 9.73
CA CYS A 52 -17.44 -22.18 10.96
C CYS A 52 -16.85 -20.77 10.81
N SER A 53 -15.71 -20.62 10.11
CA SER A 53 -15.06 -19.33 9.90
C SER A 53 -15.82 -18.42 8.95
N THR A 54 -16.46 -18.94 7.91
CA THR A 54 -17.32 -18.15 7.02
C THR A 54 -18.64 -17.71 7.69
N LEU A 55 -19.05 -18.40 8.74
CA LEU A 55 -20.19 -18.03 9.57
C LEU A 55 -19.85 -16.98 10.63
N SER A 56 -18.58 -16.67 10.84
CA SER A 56 -18.11 -15.74 11.86
C SER A 56 -17.48 -14.51 11.22
N CYS A 57 -18.20 -13.41 11.27
CA CYS A 57 -17.56 -12.10 11.21
C CYS A 57 -16.84 -11.93 12.59
N TRP A 58 -15.53 -12.11 12.59
CA TRP A 58 -14.74 -12.11 13.82
C TRP A 58 -14.53 -10.68 14.32
N SER A 59 -15.51 -10.16 15.00
CA SER A 59 -15.38 -8.97 15.80
C SER A 59 -15.90 -9.27 17.19
N PRO A 60 -15.06 -9.23 18.23
CA PRO A 60 -15.54 -9.35 19.60
C PRO A 60 -16.56 -8.28 19.95
N TRP A 61 -16.56 -7.19 19.21
CA TRP A 61 -17.48 -6.06 19.35
C TRP A 61 -18.82 -6.33 18.69
N LEU A 62 -18.79 -6.94 17.53
CA LEU A 62 -20.02 -7.27 16.86
C LEU A 62 -20.68 -8.47 17.49
N ARG A 63 -19.93 -9.35 18.22
CA ARG A 63 -20.45 -10.59 18.88
C ARG A 63 -21.72 -11.13 18.21
N ARG A 64 -21.81 -10.90 16.90
CA ARG A 64 -22.99 -11.16 16.10
C ARG A 64 -22.56 -11.94 14.88
N LYS A 65 -23.25 -13.01 14.64
CA LYS A 65 -23.14 -13.78 13.42
C LYS A 65 -24.20 -13.37 12.46
N TRP A 66 -23.77 -13.19 11.24
CA TRP A 66 -24.65 -13.17 10.10
C TRP A 66 -24.83 -14.60 9.64
N THR A 67 -26.08 -15.04 9.55
CA THR A 67 -26.37 -16.33 8.96
C THR A 67 -25.92 -16.33 7.52
N THR A 68 -25.45 -17.47 7.03
CA THR A 68 -25.29 -17.70 5.58
C THR A 68 -26.64 -17.68 4.85
N ASP A 69 -27.77 -17.57 5.57
CA ASP A 69 -29.06 -17.33 4.99
C ASP A 69 -29.11 -15.92 4.39
N LYS A 70 -28.94 -15.88 3.08
CA LYS A 70 -28.99 -14.68 2.22
C LYS A 70 -30.27 -13.86 2.40
N ASN A 71 -31.32 -14.45 2.95
CA ASN A 71 -32.63 -13.86 3.10
C ASN A 71 -32.91 -13.34 4.53
N SER A 72 -31.99 -13.56 5.47
CA SER A 72 -32.16 -13.14 6.85
C SER A 72 -31.35 -11.86 7.17
N ALA A 73 -32.07 -10.79 7.50
CA ALA A 73 -31.46 -9.59 8.07
C ALA A 73 -31.22 -9.72 9.59
N LYS A 74 -31.63 -10.83 10.20
CA LYS A 74 -31.54 -11.01 11.64
C LYS A 74 -30.18 -11.59 12.03
N PRO A 75 -29.41 -10.90 12.87
CA PRO A 75 -28.16 -11.44 13.41
C PRO A 75 -28.44 -12.66 14.29
N LEU A 76 -27.48 -13.57 14.39
CA LEU A 76 -27.53 -14.68 15.33
C LEU A 76 -27.62 -14.19 16.78
N SER A 77 -28.30 -14.93 17.63
CA SER A 77 -28.29 -14.68 19.08
C SER A 77 -26.88 -14.94 19.67
N GLU A 78 -26.64 -14.41 20.86
CA GLU A 78 -25.38 -14.66 21.59
C GLU A 78 -25.16 -16.16 21.86
N GLU A 79 -26.26 -16.92 22.07
CA GLU A 79 -26.20 -18.36 22.28
C GLU A 79 -25.80 -19.12 21.01
N GLU A 80 -26.38 -18.75 19.87
CA GLU A 80 -25.99 -19.31 18.56
C GLU A 80 -24.53 -18.99 18.23
N LEU A 81 -24.07 -17.79 18.55
CA LEU A 81 -22.68 -17.35 18.41
C LEU A 81 -21.73 -18.17 19.28
N ALA A 82 -22.07 -18.35 20.55
CA ALA A 82 -21.27 -19.13 21.48
C ALA A 82 -21.14 -20.58 21.01
N ALA A 83 -22.26 -21.19 20.60
CA ALA A 83 -22.28 -22.57 20.12
C ALA A 83 -21.35 -22.80 18.92
N ILE A 84 -21.34 -21.87 17.95
CA ILE A 84 -20.48 -22.05 16.76
C ILE A 84 -19.02 -21.68 17.09
N SER A 85 -18.77 -20.75 17.98
CA SER A 85 -17.42 -20.45 18.45
C SER A 85 -16.82 -21.64 19.19
N ASP A 86 -17.63 -22.32 20.00
CA ASP A 86 -17.23 -23.57 20.68
C ASP A 86 -16.99 -24.72 19.70
N GLU A 87 -17.85 -24.89 18.68
CA GLU A 87 -17.65 -25.87 17.61
C GLU A 87 -16.37 -25.58 16.82
N TYR A 88 -16.12 -24.32 16.48
CA TYR A 88 -14.91 -23.90 15.78
C TYR A 88 -13.64 -24.18 16.61
N CYS A 89 -13.65 -23.81 17.89
CA CYS A 89 -12.54 -24.14 18.80
C CYS A 89 -12.30 -25.65 18.90
N ALA A 90 -13.37 -26.45 19.00
CA ALA A 90 -13.28 -27.90 19.09
C ALA A 90 -12.67 -28.51 17.81
N VAL A 91 -13.10 -28.07 16.64
CA VAL A 91 -12.57 -28.51 15.34
C VAL A 91 -11.09 -28.16 15.20
N LEU A 92 -10.71 -26.91 15.51
CA LEU A 92 -9.31 -26.47 15.43
C LEU A 92 -8.41 -27.18 16.44
N LYS A 93 -8.92 -27.46 17.62
CA LYS A 93 -8.20 -28.29 18.61
C LYS A 93 -7.93 -29.69 18.10
N GLU A 94 -8.94 -30.36 17.51
CA GLU A 94 -8.77 -31.69 16.91
C GLU A 94 -7.77 -31.66 15.74
N MET A 95 -7.79 -30.61 14.93
CA MET A 95 -6.79 -30.41 13.87
C MET A 95 -5.37 -30.26 14.46
N LEU A 96 -5.22 -29.49 15.54
CA LEU A 96 -3.94 -29.26 16.20
C LEU A 96 -3.42 -30.55 16.85
N ASP A 97 -4.30 -31.35 17.46
CA ASP A 97 -3.93 -32.66 18.02
C ASP A 97 -3.43 -33.64 16.93
N LEU A 98 -3.99 -33.55 15.72
CA LEU A 98 -3.52 -34.27 14.55
C LEU A 98 -2.23 -33.69 13.94
N ALA A 99 -1.98 -32.40 14.05
CA ALA A 99 -0.84 -31.70 13.47
C ALA A 99 -0.20 -30.73 14.49
N PRO A 100 0.43 -31.24 15.56
CA PRO A 100 0.86 -30.44 16.70
C PRO A 100 1.96 -29.41 16.37
N ASP A 101 2.70 -29.62 15.29
CA ASP A 101 3.79 -28.73 14.84
C ASP A 101 3.34 -27.73 13.76
N GLU A 102 2.06 -27.76 13.36
CA GLU A 102 1.54 -26.87 12.34
C GLU A 102 1.17 -25.50 12.95
N ALA A 103 2.12 -24.58 12.93
CA ALA A 103 1.99 -23.25 13.53
C ALA A 103 0.76 -22.48 13.02
N LYS A 104 0.37 -22.65 11.74
CA LYS A 104 -0.81 -21.99 11.18
C LYS A 104 -2.10 -22.42 11.87
N ILE A 105 -2.26 -23.71 12.14
CA ILE A 105 -3.42 -24.26 12.87
C ILE A 105 -3.40 -23.78 14.31
N ALA A 106 -2.23 -23.76 14.94
CA ALA A 106 -2.09 -23.31 16.31
C ALA A 106 -2.42 -21.82 16.47
N PHE A 107 -1.97 -20.96 15.56
CA PHE A 107 -2.37 -19.54 15.56
C PHE A 107 -3.88 -19.39 15.39
N GLU A 108 -4.46 -20.07 14.40
CA GLU A 108 -5.90 -20.02 14.14
C GLU A 108 -6.72 -20.49 15.36
N TYR A 109 -6.26 -21.53 16.05
CA TYR A 109 -6.89 -22.00 17.29
C TYR A 109 -6.75 -20.98 18.43
N GLY A 110 -5.57 -20.41 18.63
CA GLY A 110 -5.35 -19.34 19.61
C GLY A 110 -6.26 -18.13 19.35
N ASP A 111 -6.40 -17.75 18.10
CA ASP A 111 -7.28 -16.67 17.67
C ASP A 111 -8.77 -16.99 17.94
N ALA A 112 -9.22 -18.21 17.64
CA ALA A 112 -10.59 -18.66 17.95
C ALA A 112 -10.86 -18.61 19.44
N LEU A 113 -9.88 -19.01 20.28
CA LEU A 113 -9.96 -18.90 21.74
C LEU A 113 -10.03 -17.44 22.23
N MET A 114 -9.24 -16.53 21.64
CA MET A 114 -9.33 -15.10 21.93
C MET A 114 -10.74 -14.56 21.69
N PHE A 115 -11.33 -14.89 20.55
CA PHE A 115 -12.69 -14.48 20.19
C PHE A 115 -13.77 -15.09 21.06
N SER A 116 -13.54 -16.30 21.57
CA SER A 116 -14.44 -16.97 22.51
C SER A 116 -14.28 -16.48 23.96
N GLY A 117 -13.41 -15.50 24.19
CA GLY A 117 -13.10 -15.00 25.54
C GLY A 117 -12.26 -15.95 26.40
N LYS A 118 -11.71 -17.03 25.82
CA LYS A 118 -10.88 -18.03 26.50
C LYS A 118 -9.41 -17.60 26.53
N TYR A 119 -9.14 -16.40 27.05
CA TYR A 119 -7.85 -15.70 26.92
C TYR A 119 -6.67 -16.47 27.53
N ALA A 120 -6.86 -17.11 28.68
CA ALA A 120 -5.81 -17.90 29.34
C ALA A 120 -5.44 -19.17 28.54
N GLU A 121 -6.40 -19.75 27.80
CA GLU A 121 -6.11 -20.86 26.88
C GLU A 121 -5.40 -20.39 25.64
N ALA A 122 -5.82 -19.28 25.05
CA ALA A 122 -5.17 -18.64 23.92
C ALA A 122 -3.69 -18.34 24.23
N GLU A 123 -3.40 -17.76 25.40
CA GLU A 123 -2.04 -17.50 25.86
C GLU A 123 -1.18 -18.76 25.85
N ARG A 124 -1.70 -19.88 26.43
CA ARG A 124 -0.96 -21.16 26.43
C ARG A 124 -0.66 -21.66 25.02
N VAL A 125 -1.61 -21.55 24.12
CA VAL A 125 -1.42 -21.95 22.72
C VAL A 125 -0.33 -21.10 22.05
N TYR A 126 -0.37 -19.78 22.22
CA TYR A 126 0.63 -18.89 21.64
C TYR A 126 2.03 -19.08 22.22
N ARG A 127 2.14 -19.36 23.53
CA ARG A 127 3.42 -19.71 24.17
C ARG A 127 4.00 -21.00 23.59
N ARG A 128 3.17 -22.04 23.40
CA ARG A 128 3.62 -23.28 22.75
C ARG A 128 4.10 -23.04 21.31
N VAL A 129 3.38 -22.23 20.53
CA VAL A 129 3.83 -21.84 19.17
C VAL A 129 5.16 -21.10 19.23
N HIS A 130 5.30 -20.17 20.18
CA HIS A 130 6.54 -19.44 20.39
C HIS A 130 7.73 -20.38 20.66
N GLU A 131 7.57 -21.31 21.60
CA GLU A 131 8.60 -22.28 21.96
C GLU A 131 8.99 -23.15 20.76
N THR A 132 8.02 -23.67 20.01
CA THR A 132 8.24 -24.48 18.81
C THR A 132 8.99 -23.71 17.72
N CYS A 133 8.59 -22.45 17.47
CA CYS A 133 9.25 -21.60 16.47
C CYS A 133 10.64 -21.14 16.92
N PHE A 134 10.87 -20.98 18.23
CA PHE A 134 12.16 -20.56 18.79
C PHE A 134 13.20 -21.68 18.79
N ALA A 135 12.76 -22.93 19.00
CA ALA A 135 13.63 -24.11 18.91
C ALA A 135 14.08 -24.43 17.47
N GLY A 136 13.34 -23.94 16.48
CA GLY A 136 13.65 -24.02 15.05
C GLY A 136 14.64 -22.96 14.59
N SER A 137 15.15 -23.08 13.37
CA SER A 137 16.15 -22.18 12.81
C SER A 137 15.68 -20.73 12.70
N ARG A 138 16.62 -19.76 12.56
CA ARG A 138 16.44 -18.29 12.36
C ARG A 138 15.42 -17.87 11.27
N ARG A 139 14.80 -18.81 10.55
CA ARG A 139 13.85 -18.55 9.46
C ARG A 139 12.46 -18.12 9.92
N ASP A 140 12.12 -18.27 11.20
CA ASP A 140 10.78 -17.99 11.74
C ASP A 140 10.67 -16.68 12.55
N ALA A 141 11.55 -15.70 12.31
CA ALA A 141 11.50 -14.41 13.01
C ALA A 141 10.11 -13.74 12.95
N PHE A 142 9.39 -13.91 11.84
CA PHE A 142 8.03 -13.41 11.70
C PHE A 142 7.05 -14.11 12.67
N LYS A 143 7.06 -15.44 12.73
CA LYS A 143 6.18 -16.21 13.61
C LYS A 143 6.52 -15.99 15.09
N ILE A 144 7.82 -15.82 15.39
CA ILE A 144 8.27 -15.46 16.75
C ILE A 144 7.67 -14.11 17.14
N ALA A 145 7.82 -13.08 16.33
CA ALA A 145 7.27 -11.77 16.60
C ALA A 145 5.74 -11.78 16.70
N GLN A 146 5.07 -12.49 15.81
CA GLN A 146 3.62 -12.69 15.86
C GLN A 146 3.18 -13.36 17.14
N SER A 147 3.83 -14.46 17.56
CA SER A 147 3.45 -15.16 18.80
C SER A 147 3.68 -14.30 20.05
N GLU A 148 4.78 -13.56 20.12
CA GLU A 148 5.05 -12.65 21.24
C GLU A 148 3.99 -11.53 21.33
N TYR A 149 3.58 -10.97 20.18
CA TYR A 149 2.52 -9.97 20.15
C TYR A 149 1.17 -10.57 20.59
N ARG A 150 0.81 -11.78 20.12
CA ARG A 150 -0.42 -12.48 20.52
C ARG A 150 -0.44 -12.85 22.02
N ILE A 151 0.70 -13.20 22.60
CA ILE A 151 0.82 -13.40 24.04
C ILE A 151 0.49 -12.09 24.79
N ALA A 152 1.02 -10.96 24.31
CA ALA A 152 0.71 -9.66 24.91
C ALA A 152 -0.79 -9.31 24.81
N GLU A 153 -1.44 -9.59 23.69
CA GLU A 153 -2.89 -9.40 23.51
C GLU A 153 -3.70 -10.25 24.51
N ALA A 154 -3.30 -11.53 24.65
CA ALA A 154 -3.97 -12.44 25.57
C ALA A 154 -3.78 -12.02 27.05
N LEU A 155 -2.60 -11.57 27.43
CA LEU A 155 -2.33 -11.02 28.76
C LEU A 155 -3.14 -9.75 29.04
N PHE A 156 -3.19 -8.84 28.06
CA PHE A 156 -3.99 -7.62 28.18
C PHE A 156 -5.49 -7.93 28.37
N ALA A 157 -6.01 -8.88 27.59
CA ALA A 157 -7.40 -9.30 27.65
C ALA A 157 -7.77 -9.95 29.01
N GLN A 158 -6.80 -10.60 29.68
CA GLN A 158 -6.93 -11.13 31.03
C GLN A 158 -6.83 -10.05 32.13
N GLY A 159 -6.53 -8.80 31.78
CA GLY A 159 -6.30 -7.71 32.72
C GLY A 159 -4.86 -7.58 33.24
N PHE A 160 -3.93 -8.42 32.78
CA PHE A 160 -2.51 -8.38 33.17
C PHE A 160 -1.74 -7.30 32.35
N ARG A 161 -2.08 -6.02 32.52
CA ARG A 161 -1.50 -4.91 31.77
C ARG A 161 0.02 -4.80 31.89
N SER A 162 0.59 -5.03 33.07
CA SER A 162 2.04 -5.03 33.28
C SER A 162 2.71 -6.14 32.48
N GLY A 163 2.18 -7.38 32.56
CA GLY A 163 2.70 -8.51 31.80
C GLY A 163 2.62 -8.31 30.28
N ALA A 164 1.51 -7.74 29.80
CA ALA A 164 1.37 -7.38 28.39
C ALA A 164 2.44 -6.36 27.96
N LYS A 165 2.67 -5.32 28.77
CA LYS A 165 3.69 -4.30 28.51
C LYS A 165 5.10 -4.89 28.48
N ASP A 166 5.44 -5.76 29.44
CA ASP A 166 6.76 -6.40 29.52
C ASP A 166 7.00 -7.34 28.31
N GLN A 167 5.95 -8.06 27.88
CA GLN A 167 6.01 -8.90 26.69
C GLN A 167 6.23 -8.07 25.41
N LEU A 168 5.53 -6.93 25.27
CA LEU A 168 5.72 -6.00 24.14
C LEU A 168 7.13 -5.40 24.16
N LYS A 169 7.63 -5.02 25.34
CA LYS A 169 8.99 -4.52 25.50
C LYS A 169 10.03 -5.54 25.03
N THR A 170 9.85 -6.81 25.42
CA THR A 170 10.72 -7.91 24.99
C THR A 170 10.77 -8.00 23.47
N LEU A 171 9.61 -7.93 22.80
CA LEU A 171 9.55 -7.96 21.32
C LEU A 171 10.25 -6.75 20.69
N VAL A 172 10.04 -5.55 21.22
CA VAL A 172 10.70 -4.33 20.74
C VAL A 172 12.24 -4.41 20.88
N ASP A 173 12.72 -4.88 22.06
CA ASP A 173 14.14 -4.96 22.36
C ASP A 173 14.86 -6.01 21.49
N ARG A 174 14.17 -7.03 20.99
CA ARG A 174 14.72 -8.06 20.09
C ARG A 174 15.11 -7.51 18.71
N LYS A 175 14.56 -6.38 18.27
CA LYS A 175 14.83 -5.76 16.97
C LYS A 175 14.72 -6.74 15.80
N LEU A 176 13.72 -7.62 15.83
CA LEU A 176 13.48 -8.58 14.76
C LEU A 176 13.06 -7.85 13.49
N VAL A 177 13.74 -8.15 12.39
CA VAL A 177 13.31 -7.67 11.07
C VAL A 177 12.21 -8.61 10.58
N THR A 178 10.97 -8.15 10.66
CA THR A 178 9.79 -8.96 10.34
C THR A 178 9.14 -8.58 9.01
N SER A 179 9.63 -7.53 8.32
CA SER A 179 9.01 -7.05 7.09
C SER A 179 9.21 -8.03 5.92
N ARG A 180 8.14 -8.69 5.54
CA ARG A 180 7.96 -9.23 4.19
C ARG A 180 7.09 -8.24 3.40
N ARG A 181 7.27 -8.13 2.08
CA ARG A 181 6.40 -7.29 1.23
C ARG A 181 4.93 -7.60 1.53
N GLY A 182 4.18 -6.58 1.97
CA GLY A 182 2.75 -6.69 2.25
C GLY A 182 2.38 -7.47 3.52
N VAL A 183 3.32 -7.70 4.44
CA VAL A 183 3.06 -8.36 5.72
C VAL A 183 3.42 -7.42 6.85
N GLU A 184 2.59 -7.42 7.87
CA GLU A 184 2.63 -6.61 9.07
C GLU A 184 4.02 -6.55 9.71
N ASP A 185 4.42 -5.37 10.11
CA ASP A 185 5.60 -5.18 10.95
C ASP A 185 5.22 -5.30 12.42
N TRP A 186 5.26 -6.50 12.95
CA TRP A 186 4.94 -6.80 14.35
C TRP A 186 5.77 -5.98 15.36
N SER A 187 6.98 -5.58 14.98
CA SER A 187 7.83 -4.73 15.83
C SER A 187 7.28 -3.31 15.92
N ALA A 188 6.75 -2.76 14.83
CA ALA A 188 6.11 -1.45 14.82
C ALA A 188 4.79 -1.46 15.63
N TYR A 189 3.97 -2.51 15.48
CA TYR A 189 2.76 -2.69 16.29
C TYR A 189 3.09 -2.84 17.77
N ALA A 190 4.09 -3.66 18.11
CA ALA A 190 4.51 -3.84 19.48
C ALA A 190 5.02 -2.54 20.10
N LYS A 191 5.81 -1.76 19.35
CA LYS A 191 6.29 -0.44 19.79
C LYS A 191 5.12 0.51 20.08
N ALA A 192 4.18 0.62 19.15
CA ALA A 192 3.01 1.47 19.33
C ALA A 192 2.17 1.03 20.54
N SER A 193 1.88 -0.26 20.66
CA SER A 193 1.12 -0.80 21.79
C SER A 193 1.84 -0.61 23.13
N TYR A 194 3.17 -0.81 23.15
CA TYR A 194 4.00 -0.56 24.33
C TYR A 194 3.96 0.91 24.75
N ASP A 195 4.07 1.83 23.82
CA ASP A 195 4.02 3.26 24.06
C ASP A 195 2.65 3.67 24.65
N PHE A 196 1.55 3.20 24.07
CA PHE A 196 0.20 3.43 24.61
C PHE A 196 0.02 2.88 26.02
N LEU A 197 0.48 1.64 26.29
CA LEU A 197 0.40 1.04 27.62
C LEU A 197 1.34 1.69 28.64
N SER A 198 2.40 2.32 28.17
CA SER A 198 3.32 3.07 29.03
C SER A 198 2.80 4.47 29.38
N GLY A 199 1.67 4.89 28.82
CA GLY A 199 1.19 6.25 28.93
C GLY A 199 2.11 7.23 28.22
N ALA A 200 2.93 6.75 27.29
CA ALA A 200 3.73 7.61 26.44
C ALA A 200 2.77 8.48 25.64
N VAL A 201 2.84 9.76 25.90
CA VAL A 201 2.03 10.71 25.13
C VAL A 201 2.70 10.82 23.76
N PRO A 202 1.98 10.63 22.63
CA PRO A 202 2.58 10.65 21.31
C PRO A 202 3.43 11.87 21.01
N CYS A 203 3.19 12.98 21.63
CA CYS A 203 3.95 14.21 21.45
C CYS A 203 5.18 14.35 22.35
N ALA A 204 5.61 13.29 23.02
CA ALA A 204 6.80 13.30 23.89
C ALA A 204 8.06 12.79 23.17
N THR A 205 7.95 12.29 21.96
CA THR A 205 9.10 11.87 21.16
C THR A 205 9.82 13.05 20.53
N GLU A 206 11.05 12.86 20.11
CA GLU A 206 11.96 13.94 19.68
C GLU A 206 11.78 14.36 18.21
N LEU A 207 10.64 14.08 17.57
CA LEU A 207 10.34 14.56 16.24
C LEU A 207 9.72 15.95 16.25
N PRO A 208 10.06 16.84 15.31
CA PRO A 208 11.20 16.78 14.39
C PRO A 208 12.50 17.11 15.14
N ARG A 209 13.57 16.48 14.72
CA ARG A 209 14.86 16.63 15.42
C ARG A 209 15.58 17.90 15.08
N TRP A 210 15.31 18.44 13.89
CA TRP A 210 16.02 19.63 13.43
C TRP A 210 15.20 20.39 12.38
N THR A 211 15.14 21.69 12.54
CA THR A 211 14.42 22.59 11.62
C THR A 211 15.30 23.78 11.19
N GLY A 212 16.51 23.89 11.73
CA GLY A 212 17.36 25.07 11.56
C GLY A 212 16.75 26.32 12.17
N ALA A 213 15.91 26.14 13.20
CA ALA A 213 15.11 27.19 13.81
C ALA A 213 14.23 27.94 12.78
N LYS A 214 13.61 27.21 11.86
CA LYS A 214 12.69 27.72 10.83
C LYS A 214 11.46 26.85 10.78
N ALA A 215 10.31 27.45 10.47
CA ALA A 215 9.05 26.71 10.33
C ALA A 215 9.06 25.79 9.11
N PHE A 216 8.46 24.63 9.28
CA PHE A 216 8.20 23.63 8.25
C PHE A 216 6.76 23.10 8.40
N PRO A 217 5.96 22.97 7.36
CA PRO A 217 6.15 23.44 5.96
C PRO A 217 6.49 24.92 5.84
N GLU A 218 6.98 25.32 4.63
CA GLU A 218 7.36 26.71 4.37
C GLU A 218 6.17 27.65 4.56
N PRO A 219 6.26 28.68 5.44
CA PRO A 219 5.18 29.60 5.65
C PRO A 219 4.83 30.42 4.41
N GLN A 220 3.58 30.90 4.31
CA GLN A 220 3.14 31.78 3.24
C GLN A 220 3.88 33.12 3.21
N ARG A 221 4.13 33.69 4.40
CA ARG A 221 4.90 34.91 4.58
C ARG A 221 5.70 34.79 5.86
N VAL A 222 7.00 35.03 5.80
CA VAL A 222 7.86 35.00 6.97
C VAL A 222 9.03 35.95 6.80
N GLU A 223 9.34 36.66 7.88
CA GLU A 223 10.52 37.50 8.03
C GLU A 223 11.34 36.93 9.20
N TYR A 224 12.46 36.26 8.91
CA TYR A 224 13.41 35.80 9.92
C TYR A 224 14.49 36.81 10.14
N THR A 225 14.92 36.95 11.41
CA THR A 225 16.19 37.62 11.75
C THR A 225 17.25 36.57 12.05
N ASP A 226 18.48 36.99 12.19
CA ASP A 226 19.57 36.13 12.67
C ASP A 226 19.67 36.12 14.20
N ASP A 227 18.86 36.91 14.89
CA ASP A 227 18.84 37.04 16.34
C ASP A 227 17.96 35.98 16.99
N PHE A 228 18.34 35.57 18.20
CA PHE A 228 17.65 34.62 19.03
C PHE A 228 17.35 35.22 20.41
N ALA A 229 16.11 35.02 20.87
CA ALA A 229 15.72 35.35 22.23
C ALA A 229 15.98 34.18 23.19
N PRO A 230 16.67 34.42 24.34
CA PRO A 230 16.98 33.36 25.30
C PRO A 230 15.71 32.91 26.05
N LEU A 231 15.57 31.57 26.23
CA LEU A 231 14.44 30.93 26.90
C LEU A 231 14.91 30.12 28.11
N SER A 232 14.96 30.71 29.30
CA SER A 232 15.19 29.97 30.55
C SER A 232 13.90 29.48 31.19
N GLU A 233 12.94 30.40 31.34
CA GLU A 233 11.61 30.16 31.91
C GLU A 233 10.57 30.91 31.06
N VAL A 234 9.46 30.23 30.76
CA VAL A 234 8.37 30.72 29.89
C VAL A 234 7.06 30.76 30.62
N SER A 235 6.36 31.90 30.56
CA SER A 235 4.97 32.04 30.99
C SER A 235 4.04 31.89 29.79
N VAL A 236 3.17 30.90 29.79
CA VAL A 236 2.14 30.72 28.76
C VAL A 236 0.89 31.46 29.15
N ARG A 237 0.49 32.49 28.38
CA ARG A 237 -0.72 33.30 28.55
C ARG A 237 -1.78 32.83 27.59
N LEU A 238 -3.04 32.74 28.05
CA LEU A 238 -4.15 32.22 27.28
C LEU A 238 -5.23 33.27 27.11
N VAL A 239 -5.65 33.54 25.86
CA VAL A 239 -6.71 34.44 25.50
C VAL A 239 -7.69 33.70 24.59
N GLY A 240 -8.89 33.38 25.08
CA GLY A 240 -9.89 32.60 24.38
C GLY A 240 -9.51 31.12 24.21
N VAL A 241 -8.39 30.68 24.80
CA VAL A 241 -7.93 29.29 24.82
C VAL A 241 -8.13 28.72 26.24
N LYS A 242 -8.66 27.51 26.36
CA LYS A 242 -8.86 26.85 27.66
C LYS A 242 -7.54 26.35 28.24
N ARG A 243 -7.45 26.30 29.58
CA ARG A 243 -6.24 25.85 30.26
C ARG A 243 -5.93 24.35 30.03
N ASP A 244 -6.97 23.56 29.84
CA ASP A 244 -6.91 22.12 29.59
C ASP A 244 -6.90 21.77 28.08
N ASP A 245 -6.69 22.78 27.21
CA ASP A 245 -6.57 22.56 25.78
C ASP A 245 -5.30 21.74 25.47
N PRO A 246 -5.39 20.66 24.69
CA PRO A 246 -4.24 19.80 24.38
C PRO A 246 -3.10 20.53 23.67
N ARG A 247 -3.37 21.65 22.99
CA ARG A 247 -2.35 22.48 22.33
C ARG A 247 -1.45 23.20 23.33
N VAL A 248 -2.02 23.59 24.46
CA VAL A 248 -1.29 24.21 25.59
C VAL A 248 -0.35 23.20 26.21
N ASP A 249 -0.86 22.00 26.50
CA ASP A 249 -0.09 20.90 27.08
C ASP A 249 1.02 20.44 26.11
N PHE A 250 0.74 20.40 24.79
CA PHE A 250 1.70 20.13 23.74
C PHE A 250 2.88 21.12 23.78
N LEU A 251 2.58 22.42 23.79
CA LEU A 251 3.60 23.47 23.89
C LEU A 251 4.46 23.31 25.15
N VAL A 252 3.82 23.17 26.32
CA VAL A 252 4.52 23.04 27.61
C VAL A 252 5.45 21.83 27.62
N ARG A 253 5.00 20.68 27.15
CA ARG A 253 5.82 19.48 27.09
C ARG A 253 6.99 19.60 26.12
N ARG A 254 6.77 20.26 24.98
CA ARG A 254 7.86 20.49 24.01
C ARG A 254 8.94 21.42 24.52
N LEU A 255 8.55 22.45 25.24
CA LEU A 255 9.48 23.33 25.93
C LEU A 255 10.27 22.55 27.02
N ALA A 256 9.56 21.73 27.79
CA ALA A 256 10.20 20.89 28.83
C ALA A 256 11.21 19.88 28.23
N ALA A 257 10.90 19.28 27.08
CA ALA A 257 11.81 18.39 26.36
C ALA A 257 13.12 19.07 25.91
N ARG A 258 13.07 20.40 25.69
CA ARG A 258 14.25 21.25 25.41
C ARG A 258 14.91 21.80 26.69
N GLY A 259 14.49 21.33 27.86
CA GLY A 259 14.98 21.82 29.14
C GLY A 259 14.55 23.25 29.50
N ILE A 260 13.50 23.76 28.85
CA ILE A 260 12.91 25.08 29.09
C ILE A 260 11.75 24.90 30.06
N LYS A 261 11.78 25.56 31.20
CA LYS A 261 10.69 25.53 32.16
C LYS A 261 9.52 26.37 31.64
N ALA A 262 8.32 25.80 31.57
CA ALA A 262 7.12 26.49 31.14
C ALA A 262 6.00 26.34 32.18
N ALA A 263 5.27 27.42 32.44
CA ALA A 263 4.11 27.45 33.35
C ALA A 263 2.97 28.26 32.75
N ILE A 264 1.75 27.82 33.00
CA ILE A 264 0.55 28.53 32.56
C ILE A 264 0.28 29.68 33.54
N GLY A 265 0.38 30.92 33.05
CA GLY A 265 0.30 32.12 33.87
C GLY A 265 1.61 32.42 34.62
N GLY A 266 1.57 33.40 35.51
CA GLY A 266 2.74 33.81 36.29
C GLY A 266 3.58 34.89 35.56
N ARG A 267 4.70 35.26 36.19
CA ARG A 267 5.71 36.17 35.62
C ARG A 267 7.00 35.44 35.38
N CYS A 268 7.36 35.31 34.13
CA CYS A 268 8.63 34.75 33.69
C CYS A 268 9.36 35.74 32.79
N PRO A 269 10.69 35.59 32.60
CA PRO A 269 11.46 36.45 31.74
C PRO A 269 10.95 36.50 30.30
N TYR A 270 10.38 35.42 29.83
CA TYR A 270 9.76 35.31 28.50
C TYR A 270 8.31 34.88 28.59
N SER A 271 7.44 35.43 27.73
CA SER A 271 6.03 35.08 27.67
C SER A 271 5.60 34.61 26.30
N VAL A 272 4.80 33.54 26.24
CA VAL A 272 4.16 33.04 25.02
C VAL A 272 2.65 33.20 25.17
N THR A 273 2.02 34.03 24.34
CA THR A 273 0.58 34.23 24.34
C THR A 273 -0.08 33.41 23.23
N LEU A 274 -1.05 32.56 23.59
CA LEU A 274 -1.90 31.83 22.66
C LEU A 274 -3.28 32.50 22.65
N SER A 275 -3.73 32.99 21.48
CA SER A 275 -4.96 33.76 21.35
C SER A 275 -5.88 33.23 20.26
N ILE A 276 -7.15 32.94 20.62
CA ILE A 276 -8.25 32.76 19.66
C ILE A 276 -9.02 34.09 19.63
N ASP A 277 -8.96 34.76 18.47
CA ASP A 277 -9.57 36.08 18.25
C ASP A 277 -10.26 36.12 16.89
N ALA A 278 -11.57 36.30 16.88
CA ALA A 278 -12.35 36.42 15.66
C ALA A 278 -11.87 37.55 14.70
N LYS A 279 -11.09 38.51 15.22
CA LYS A 279 -10.49 39.61 14.46
C LYS A 279 -9.02 39.39 14.12
N ALA A 280 -8.51 38.15 14.27
CA ALA A 280 -7.14 37.87 13.88
C ALA A 280 -6.89 38.23 12.40
N PRO A 281 -5.70 38.75 12.07
CA PRO A 281 -5.42 39.31 10.74
C PRO A 281 -5.56 38.32 9.58
N VAL A 282 -5.24 37.03 9.81
CA VAL A 282 -5.38 35.99 8.79
C VAL A 282 -6.83 35.50 8.77
N GLU A 283 -7.54 35.78 7.68
CA GLU A 283 -8.98 35.45 7.55
C GLU A 283 -9.24 34.02 7.07
N ARG A 284 -8.22 33.34 6.56
CA ARG A 284 -8.33 31.97 6.08
C ARG A 284 -8.50 30.97 7.23
N SER A 285 -9.28 29.94 7.02
CA SER A 285 -9.41 28.81 7.97
C SER A 285 -8.04 28.23 8.29
N GLU A 286 -7.84 27.84 9.54
CA GLU A 286 -6.56 27.32 10.05
C GLU A 286 -5.39 28.32 9.99
N GLY A 287 -5.67 29.59 9.61
CA GLY A 287 -4.64 30.62 9.51
C GLY A 287 -4.25 31.22 10.86
N TYR A 288 -3.02 31.70 10.97
CA TYR A 288 -2.48 32.33 12.17
C TYR A 288 -1.44 33.40 11.86
N THR A 289 -1.21 34.28 12.83
CA THR A 289 -0.01 35.10 12.89
C THR A 289 0.86 34.65 14.05
N LEU A 290 2.19 34.66 13.86
CA LEU A 290 3.18 34.43 14.90
C LEU A 290 4.20 35.54 14.90
N GLU A 291 4.30 36.25 16.02
CA GLU A 291 5.30 37.27 16.27
C GLU A 291 6.21 36.80 17.42
N ILE A 292 7.49 36.63 17.17
CA ILE A 292 8.52 36.27 18.15
C ILE A 292 9.47 37.45 18.30
N GLY A 293 9.46 38.07 19.49
CA GLY A 293 10.34 39.16 19.86
C GLY A 293 11.33 38.73 20.96
N GLU A 294 12.11 39.69 21.47
CA GLU A 294 13.14 39.47 22.48
C GLU A 294 12.62 38.94 23.84
N LYS A 295 11.40 39.32 24.23
CA LYS A 295 10.81 39.00 25.55
C LYS A 295 9.46 38.33 25.51
N GLU A 296 8.87 38.28 24.33
CA GLU A 296 7.56 37.68 24.17
C GLU A 296 7.34 37.13 22.77
N ALA A 297 6.48 36.12 22.69
CA ALA A 297 5.93 35.61 21.44
C ALA A 297 4.39 35.63 21.52
N THR A 298 3.73 35.86 20.39
CA THR A 298 2.27 35.83 20.30
C THR A 298 1.81 35.02 19.10
N VAL A 299 0.99 34.00 19.34
CA VAL A 299 0.23 33.26 18.34
C VAL A 299 -1.21 33.79 18.35
N ARG A 300 -1.71 34.32 17.24
CA ARG A 300 -3.11 34.76 17.09
C ARG A 300 -3.75 34.04 15.92
N ALA A 301 -4.92 33.48 16.15
CA ALA A 301 -5.69 32.76 15.15
C ALA A 301 -7.19 32.94 15.36
N ARG A 302 -8.01 32.67 14.34
CA ARG A 302 -9.48 32.71 14.47
C ARG A 302 -10.07 31.42 15.02
N ASP A 303 -9.33 30.33 14.96
CA ASP A 303 -9.78 29.01 15.40
C ASP A 303 -8.67 28.24 16.13
N GLY A 304 -9.04 27.10 16.72
CA GLY A 304 -8.09 26.23 17.44
C GLY A 304 -7.05 25.58 16.52
N GLN A 305 -7.36 25.32 15.25
CA GLN A 305 -6.40 24.75 14.31
C GLN A 305 -5.30 25.74 13.98
N GLY A 306 -5.64 27.00 13.74
CA GLY A 306 -4.64 28.06 13.56
C GLY A 306 -3.74 28.23 14.78
N VAL A 307 -4.30 28.09 16.01
CA VAL A 307 -3.45 28.08 17.23
C VAL A 307 -2.51 26.87 17.24
N LEU A 308 -2.97 25.67 16.85
CA LEU A 308 -2.11 24.49 16.75
C LEU A 308 -0.92 24.74 15.82
N TRP A 309 -1.20 25.25 14.62
CA TRP A 309 -0.16 25.49 13.63
C TRP A 309 0.82 26.60 14.02
N GLY A 310 0.33 27.62 14.68
CA GLY A 310 1.17 28.66 15.26
C GLY A 310 2.08 28.15 16.39
N VAL A 311 1.56 27.27 17.25
CA VAL A 311 2.35 26.57 18.28
C VAL A 311 3.41 25.67 17.64
N VAL A 312 3.07 24.94 16.59
CA VAL A 312 4.02 24.12 15.84
C VAL A 312 5.14 24.96 15.27
N SER A 313 4.81 26.08 14.62
CA SER A 313 5.83 26.98 14.05
C SER A 313 6.72 27.63 15.13
N PHE A 314 6.13 27.99 16.29
CA PHE A 314 6.93 28.47 17.42
C PHE A 314 7.93 27.41 17.90
N ILE A 315 7.48 26.15 18.06
CA ILE A 315 8.36 25.02 18.46
C ILE A 315 9.47 24.79 17.43
N GLN A 316 9.16 24.91 16.14
CA GLN A 316 10.13 24.74 15.06
C GLN A 316 11.15 25.89 14.97
N CYS A 317 10.82 27.06 15.49
CA CYS A 317 11.74 28.19 15.60
C CYS A 317 12.67 28.11 16.83
N LEU A 318 12.52 27.10 17.71
CA LEU A 318 13.46 26.86 18.80
C LEU A 318 14.83 26.44 18.24
N SER A 319 15.90 26.97 18.84
CA SER A 319 17.25 26.53 18.52
C SER A 319 17.46 25.06 18.87
N ASP A 320 18.16 24.33 18.02
CA ASP A 320 18.48 22.91 18.26
C ASP A 320 19.64 22.74 19.25
N THR A 321 20.45 23.75 19.44
CA THR A 321 21.66 23.72 20.28
C THR A 321 21.55 24.53 21.57
N GLU A 322 20.66 25.52 21.60
CA GLU A 322 20.57 26.47 22.72
C GLU A 322 19.13 26.57 23.24
N ARG A 323 18.96 27.03 24.47
CA ARG A 323 17.64 27.40 25.02
C ARG A 323 17.23 28.78 24.52
N ALA A 324 16.92 28.86 23.23
CA ALA A 324 16.60 30.13 22.56
C ALA A 324 15.58 29.90 21.44
N VAL A 325 14.91 30.93 21.04
CA VAL A 325 13.97 30.93 19.90
C VAL A 325 14.37 32.01 18.91
N ARG A 326 14.33 31.72 17.62
CA ARG A 326 14.65 32.69 16.55
C ARG A 326 13.58 33.79 16.52
N ILE A 327 14.03 35.04 16.46
CA ILE A 327 13.14 36.18 16.30
C ILE A 327 12.61 36.23 14.88
N CYS A 328 11.28 36.27 14.73
CA CYS A 328 10.63 36.29 13.41
C CYS A 328 9.19 36.82 13.48
N ARG A 329 8.64 37.16 12.31
CA ARG A 329 7.23 37.43 12.10
C ARG A 329 6.68 36.58 10.97
N MET A 330 5.52 35.92 11.18
CA MET A 330 4.84 35.09 10.19
C MET A 330 3.37 35.44 10.09
N ASP A 331 2.87 35.46 8.84
CA ASP A 331 1.45 35.34 8.51
C ASP A 331 1.28 34.10 7.68
N ASP A 332 0.55 33.09 8.18
CA ASP A 332 0.60 31.74 7.61
C ASP A 332 -0.78 31.06 7.60
N TRP A 333 -1.03 30.25 6.56
CA TRP A 333 -2.26 29.49 6.34
C TRP A 333 -2.06 28.38 5.33
N PRO A 334 -2.87 27.29 5.35
CA PRO A 334 -2.80 26.28 4.31
C PRO A 334 -3.52 26.72 3.03
N ASP A 335 -2.97 26.37 1.86
CA ASP A 335 -3.65 26.55 0.58
C ASP A 335 -4.65 25.42 0.31
N THR A 336 -4.40 24.20 0.79
CA THR A 336 -5.32 23.06 0.64
C THR A 336 -6.00 22.74 1.97
N ALA A 337 -7.33 22.71 1.98
CA ALA A 337 -8.13 22.53 3.20
C ALA A 337 -7.92 21.17 3.87
N ARG A 338 -7.81 20.08 3.11
CA ARG A 338 -7.59 18.74 3.65
C ARG A 338 -6.30 18.15 3.11
N ARG A 339 -5.42 17.80 4.01
CA ARG A 339 -4.03 17.41 3.74
C ARG A 339 -3.69 16.15 4.51
N GLY A 340 -3.25 15.08 3.83
CA GLY A 340 -2.98 13.85 4.55
C GLY A 340 -2.31 12.76 3.76
N TYR A 341 -2.27 11.60 4.38
CA TYR A 341 -1.73 10.40 3.77
C TYR A 341 -2.53 9.17 4.20
N LEU A 342 -2.38 8.10 3.42
CA LEU A 342 -2.94 6.79 3.70
C LEU A 342 -1.76 5.86 4.03
N GLY A 343 -1.77 5.28 5.22
CA GLY A 343 -0.73 4.37 5.71
C GLY A 343 -1.25 2.95 5.92
N SER A 344 -0.37 1.96 5.82
CA SER A 344 -0.72 0.56 6.02
C SER A 344 -0.65 0.10 7.47
N CYS A 345 -0.07 0.89 8.37
CA CYS A 345 0.06 0.52 9.80
C CYS A 345 0.09 1.73 10.73
N ILE A 346 -0.29 1.51 11.99
CA ILE A 346 -0.04 2.45 13.08
C ILE A 346 1.45 2.39 13.44
N TRP A 347 2.04 3.56 13.59
CA TRP A 347 3.37 3.74 14.18
C TRP A 347 3.33 4.82 15.25
N SER A 348 4.17 4.70 16.26
CA SER A 348 4.08 5.51 17.47
C SER A 348 4.25 7.02 17.24
N GLY A 349 4.93 7.43 16.16
CA GLY A 349 5.12 8.82 15.76
C GLY A 349 4.07 9.38 14.80
N CYS A 350 3.01 8.63 14.49
CA CYS A 350 2.02 9.01 13.46
C CYS A 350 1.37 10.36 13.75
N LEU A 351 0.82 10.56 14.93
CA LEU A 351 0.16 11.82 15.31
C LEU A 351 1.13 13.00 15.27
N GLU A 352 2.31 12.80 15.83
CA GLU A 352 3.34 13.82 15.93
C GLU A 352 3.86 14.23 14.55
N PHE A 353 4.18 13.27 13.70
CA PHE A 353 4.56 13.52 12.32
C PHE A 353 3.49 14.30 11.56
N THR A 354 2.21 13.90 11.73
CA THR A 354 1.06 14.59 11.14
C THR A 354 1.00 16.05 11.58
N ILE A 355 1.13 16.32 12.89
CA ILE A 355 1.12 17.66 13.46
C ILE A 355 2.29 18.51 12.92
N PHE A 356 3.50 17.96 12.92
CA PHE A 356 4.68 18.73 12.50
C PHE A 356 4.76 18.97 11.00
N CYS A 357 4.16 18.10 10.17
CA CYS A 357 3.97 18.37 8.74
C CYS A 357 2.74 19.23 8.44
N LYS A 358 2.08 19.74 9.47
CA LYS A 358 0.83 20.52 9.39
C LYS A 358 -0.25 19.84 8.53
N MET A 359 -0.31 18.51 8.58
CA MET A 359 -1.36 17.71 7.98
C MET A 359 -2.54 17.57 8.96
N ASN A 360 -3.75 17.42 8.44
CA ASN A 360 -4.97 17.36 9.27
C ASN A 360 -5.80 16.09 9.06
N SER A 361 -5.33 15.15 8.22
CA SER A 361 -6.07 13.93 7.91
C SER A 361 -5.12 12.73 7.77
N VAL A 362 -5.47 11.61 8.38
CA VAL A 362 -4.75 10.34 8.22
C VAL A 362 -5.73 9.21 7.98
N VAL A 363 -5.46 8.40 7.00
CA VAL A 363 -6.19 7.16 6.71
C VAL A 363 -5.27 5.99 7.04
N LEU A 364 -5.70 5.12 7.94
CA LEU A 364 -5.04 3.85 8.20
C LEU A 364 -5.78 2.78 7.42
N GLN A 365 -5.16 2.32 6.33
CA GLN A 365 -5.79 1.43 5.36
C GLN A 365 -6.27 0.14 5.98
N ASP A 366 -5.43 -0.44 6.83
CA ASP A 366 -5.77 -1.65 7.55
C ASP A 366 -6.05 -1.31 9.02
N TYR A 367 -7.13 -1.87 9.52
CA TYR A 367 -7.40 -1.80 10.95
C TYR A 367 -6.23 -2.45 11.71
N PRO A 368 -5.67 -1.77 12.73
CA PRO A 368 -4.44 -2.22 13.35
C PRO A 368 -4.51 -3.64 13.91
N GLY A 369 -3.45 -4.38 13.72
CA GLY A 369 -3.21 -5.64 14.41
C GLY A 369 -3.64 -6.90 13.69
N ASP A 370 -3.72 -6.89 12.39
CA ASP A 370 -4.12 -8.01 11.55
C ASP A 370 -5.56 -7.91 11.03
N SER A 371 -5.68 -8.05 9.73
CA SER A 371 -6.89 -7.90 8.94
C SER A 371 -8.21 -8.25 9.67
N GLY A 372 -8.81 -7.25 10.32
CA GLY A 372 -10.14 -7.36 10.90
C GLY A 372 -10.24 -7.89 12.32
N ARG A 373 -9.15 -7.94 13.11
CA ARG A 373 -9.20 -8.40 14.49
C ARG A 373 -9.46 -7.28 15.46
N ASP A 374 -10.59 -7.37 16.15
CA ASP A 374 -10.92 -6.50 17.29
C ASP A 374 -10.47 -7.16 18.61
N THR A 375 -9.16 -7.39 18.78
CA THR A 375 -8.66 -7.80 20.09
C THR A 375 -8.78 -6.65 21.09
N PRO A 376 -8.95 -6.92 22.39
CA PRO A 376 -9.06 -5.87 23.39
C PRO A 376 -7.90 -4.87 23.37
N LEU A 377 -6.67 -5.33 23.06
CA LEU A 377 -5.49 -4.47 22.95
C LEU A 377 -5.58 -3.56 21.72
N ASN A 378 -5.97 -4.10 20.56
CA ASN A 378 -6.12 -3.31 19.33
C ASN A 378 -7.21 -2.25 19.47
N VAL A 379 -8.34 -2.62 20.02
CA VAL A 379 -9.44 -1.68 20.29
C VAL A 379 -9.00 -0.57 21.22
N PHE A 380 -8.31 -0.90 22.30
CA PHE A 380 -7.74 0.10 23.21
C PHE A 380 -6.80 1.06 22.47
N GLN A 381 -5.88 0.52 21.67
CA GLN A 381 -4.90 1.30 20.91
C GLN A 381 -5.58 2.22 19.89
N CYS A 382 -6.54 1.70 19.13
CA CYS A 382 -7.27 2.48 18.13
C CYS A 382 -8.14 3.56 18.74
N THR A 383 -8.83 3.23 19.84
CA THR A 383 -9.64 4.21 20.58
C THR A 383 -8.78 5.34 21.13
N GLU A 384 -7.64 5.01 21.71
CA GLU A 384 -6.73 6.00 22.26
C GLU A 384 -6.11 6.87 21.13
N LEU A 385 -5.74 6.28 19.99
CA LEU A 385 -5.26 7.03 18.84
C LEU A 385 -6.34 7.97 18.30
N ALA A 386 -7.57 7.50 18.11
CA ALA A 386 -8.68 8.32 17.64
C ALA A 386 -8.98 9.48 18.59
N ARG A 387 -8.95 9.20 19.90
CA ARG A 387 -9.11 10.23 20.94
C ARG A 387 -8.02 11.29 20.86
N GLN A 388 -6.76 10.89 20.63
CA GLN A 388 -5.64 11.81 20.52
C GLN A 388 -5.73 12.67 19.24
N PHE A 389 -6.04 12.09 18.08
CA PHE A 389 -6.29 12.85 16.86
C PHE A 389 -7.43 13.84 17.03
N GLY A 390 -8.56 13.38 17.56
CA GLY A 390 -9.74 14.22 17.81
C GLY A 390 -9.46 15.37 18.79
N ALA A 391 -8.60 15.16 19.80
CA ALA A 391 -8.22 16.21 20.74
C ALA A 391 -7.52 17.39 20.08
N PHE A 392 -6.73 17.13 19.01
CA PHE A 392 -6.12 18.19 18.20
C PHE A 392 -6.99 18.67 17.04
N GLY A 393 -8.21 18.14 16.88
CA GLY A 393 -9.10 18.47 15.78
C GLY A 393 -8.64 17.87 14.44
N LEU A 394 -7.86 16.81 14.47
CA LEU A 394 -7.38 16.10 13.29
C LEU A 394 -8.33 14.95 12.94
N GLU A 395 -8.39 14.61 11.66
CA GLU A 395 -9.24 13.52 11.16
C GLU A 395 -8.46 12.21 11.08
N LEU A 396 -8.99 11.15 11.70
CA LEU A 396 -8.48 9.80 11.59
C LEU A 396 -9.54 8.91 10.94
N TYR A 397 -9.14 8.15 9.92
CA TYR A 397 -9.97 7.18 9.23
C TYR A 397 -9.37 5.78 9.40
N PHE A 398 -10.22 4.81 9.73
CA PHE A 398 -9.83 3.41 9.68
C PHE A 398 -10.37 2.76 8.41
N GLY A 399 -9.51 2.04 7.72
CA GLY A 399 -9.87 1.22 6.58
C GLY A 399 -10.67 0.01 7.01
N ILE A 400 -11.75 -0.26 6.30
CA ILE A 400 -12.47 -1.51 6.44
C ILE A 400 -11.77 -2.53 5.55
N SER A 401 -11.22 -3.59 6.15
CA SER A 401 -10.56 -4.64 5.37
C SER A 401 -11.51 -5.24 4.34
N ASN A 402 -11.05 -5.29 3.10
CA ASN A 402 -11.76 -5.91 1.98
C ASN A 402 -12.13 -7.38 2.24
N TYR A 403 -11.31 -8.10 3.00
CA TYR A 403 -11.57 -9.49 3.36
C TYR A 403 -12.74 -9.64 4.32
N THR A 404 -13.02 -8.64 5.14
CA THR A 404 -14.12 -8.70 6.12
C THR A 404 -15.43 -8.15 5.58
N MET A 405 -15.40 -7.35 4.50
CA MET A 405 -16.58 -6.59 4.06
C MET A 405 -16.93 -6.73 2.57
N GLY A 406 -16.00 -7.08 1.70
CA GLY A 406 -16.20 -6.94 0.24
C GLY A 406 -16.30 -8.22 -0.56
N LEU A 407 -15.54 -9.24 -0.24
CA LEU A 407 -15.30 -10.35 -1.17
C LEU A 407 -16.30 -11.51 -1.12
N GLY A 408 -17.15 -11.59 -0.15
CA GLY A 408 -18.08 -12.72 -0.02
C GLY A 408 -19.53 -12.31 0.14
N TRP A 409 -19.86 -11.02 -0.05
CA TRP A 409 -21.17 -10.50 0.32
C TRP A 409 -21.86 -9.80 -0.86
N ALA A 410 -22.98 -10.36 -1.29
CA ALA A 410 -23.83 -9.68 -2.24
C ALA A 410 -24.53 -8.49 -1.58
N TYR A 411 -24.57 -7.35 -2.24
CA TYR A 411 -25.33 -6.20 -1.73
C TYR A 411 -26.84 -6.45 -1.74
N SER A 412 -27.29 -7.37 -2.58
CA SER A 412 -28.68 -7.81 -2.61
C SER A 412 -29.08 -8.72 -1.45
N TRP A 413 -28.15 -9.11 -0.56
CA TRP A 413 -28.51 -9.86 0.65
C TRP A 413 -29.01 -8.92 1.74
N ALA A 414 -30.11 -9.28 2.38
CA ALA A 414 -30.77 -8.43 3.37
C ALA A 414 -29.88 -8.03 4.56
N GLY A 415 -28.95 -8.91 4.96
CA GLY A 415 -28.05 -8.68 6.10
C GLY A 415 -26.84 -7.81 5.81
N THR A 416 -26.44 -7.62 4.54
CA THR A 416 -25.18 -6.97 4.18
C THR A 416 -25.11 -5.52 4.66
N LEU A 417 -26.18 -4.74 4.44
CA LEU A 417 -26.20 -3.34 4.88
C LEU A 417 -26.09 -3.21 6.40
N SER A 418 -26.85 -4.01 7.15
CA SER A 418 -26.84 -3.94 8.62
C SER A 418 -25.47 -4.27 9.20
N MET A 419 -24.78 -5.28 8.65
CA MET A 419 -23.42 -5.64 9.04
C MET A 419 -22.44 -4.50 8.79
N HIS A 420 -22.50 -3.89 7.61
CA HIS A 420 -21.64 -2.75 7.27
C HIS A 420 -21.92 -1.55 8.17
N VAL A 421 -23.19 -1.25 8.47
CA VAL A 421 -23.59 -0.19 9.41
C VAL A 421 -23.02 -0.44 10.79
N GLU A 422 -23.14 -1.66 11.31
CA GLU A 422 -22.59 -1.99 12.65
C GLU A 422 -21.07 -1.81 12.68
N ARG A 423 -20.38 -2.24 11.64
CA ARG A 423 -18.92 -2.09 11.54
C ARG A 423 -18.50 -0.61 11.50
N CYS A 424 -19.16 0.20 10.70
CA CYS A 424 -18.89 1.63 10.65
C CYS A 424 -19.25 2.35 11.96
N CYS A 425 -20.36 1.95 12.61
CA CYS A 425 -20.72 2.48 13.93
C CYS A 425 -19.66 2.14 15.00
N HIS A 426 -19.04 0.97 14.93
CA HIS A 426 -17.94 0.62 15.82
C HIS A 426 -16.77 1.61 15.71
N PHE A 427 -16.33 1.94 14.49
CA PHE A 427 -15.28 2.96 14.30
C PHE A 427 -15.72 4.35 14.72
N ALA A 428 -16.95 4.74 14.39
CA ALA A 428 -17.51 6.03 14.80
C ALA A 428 -17.59 6.17 16.32
N GLN A 429 -17.88 5.08 17.04
CA GLN A 429 -17.90 5.03 18.50
C GLN A 429 -16.50 5.24 19.11
N MET A 430 -15.45 4.78 18.45
CA MET A 430 -14.06 5.07 18.84
C MET A 430 -13.67 6.54 18.59
N GLY A 431 -14.48 7.30 17.87
CA GLY A 431 -14.17 8.67 17.45
C GLY A 431 -13.43 8.77 16.13
N ALA A 432 -13.37 7.67 15.36
CA ALA A 432 -12.75 7.61 14.05
C ALA A 432 -13.79 7.69 12.92
N ASN A 433 -13.32 8.03 11.73
CA ASN A 433 -14.05 7.98 10.47
C ASN A 433 -13.74 6.68 9.72
N VAL A 434 -14.32 6.49 8.53
CA VAL A 434 -14.16 5.25 7.75
C VAL A 434 -13.59 5.53 6.38
N TYR A 435 -12.58 4.76 6.00
CA TYR A 435 -12.19 4.53 4.62
C TYR A 435 -12.86 3.24 4.13
N TYR A 436 -13.68 3.36 3.10
CA TYR A 436 -14.44 2.27 2.53
C TYR A 436 -13.91 1.92 1.13
N PRO A 437 -13.02 0.93 1.00
CA PRO A 437 -12.45 0.54 -0.29
C PRO A 437 -13.34 -0.47 -1.00
N ASN A 438 -13.71 -0.18 -2.25
CA ASN A 438 -14.20 -1.14 -3.23
C ASN A 438 -13.24 -1.31 -4.41
N ASP A 439 -12.07 -0.68 -4.33
CA ASP A 439 -11.00 -0.84 -5.30
C ASP A 439 -10.55 -2.31 -5.38
N ASP A 440 -10.23 -2.76 -6.59
CA ASP A 440 -9.69 -4.08 -6.93
C ASP A 440 -10.60 -5.29 -6.57
N MET A 441 -11.61 -5.10 -5.75
CA MET A 441 -12.31 -6.18 -5.06
C MET A 441 -13.79 -6.32 -5.42
N ARG A 442 -14.42 -5.23 -5.87
CA ARG A 442 -15.89 -5.21 -6.06
C ARG A 442 -16.35 -5.40 -7.51
N TYR A 443 -15.41 -5.42 -8.45
CA TYR A 443 -15.77 -5.58 -9.85
C TYR A 443 -15.09 -6.82 -10.46
N PRO A 444 -15.86 -7.73 -11.07
CA PRO A 444 -17.31 -7.76 -11.20
C PRO A 444 -18.02 -7.96 -9.85
N VAL A 445 -19.30 -7.59 -9.76
CA VAL A 445 -20.12 -7.78 -8.56
C VAL A 445 -20.28 -9.25 -8.19
N HIS A 446 -20.77 -9.52 -6.98
CA HIS A 446 -21.03 -10.87 -6.49
C HIS A 446 -21.96 -11.64 -7.44
N ALA A 447 -21.73 -12.94 -7.59
CA ALA A 447 -22.54 -13.80 -8.49
C ALA A 447 -24.04 -13.75 -8.20
N ASP A 448 -24.46 -13.60 -6.94
CA ASP A 448 -25.88 -13.49 -6.58
C ASP A 448 -26.48 -12.13 -6.97
N ASP A 449 -25.69 -11.06 -7.03
CA ASP A 449 -26.13 -9.76 -7.57
C ASP A 449 -26.27 -9.88 -9.09
N THR A 450 -25.29 -10.48 -9.75
CA THR A 450 -25.32 -10.74 -11.20
C THR A 450 -26.49 -11.62 -11.60
N ALA A 451 -26.80 -12.68 -10.83
CA ALA A 451 -27.94 -13.57 -11.07
C ALA A 451 -29.29 -12.84 -10.98
N LYS A 452 -29.37 -11.72 -10.29
CA LYS A 452 -30.53 -10.81 -10.23
C LYS A 452 -30.55 -9.75 -11.32
N GLY A 453 -29.57 -9.78 -12.24
CA GLY A 453 -29.42 -8.80 -13.31
C GLY A 453 -28.84 -7.45 -12.84
N LEU A 454 -28.24 -7.43 -11.62
CA LEU A 454 -27.65 -6.22 -11.04
C LEU A 454 -26.17 -6.12 -11.41
N ASN A 455 -25.72 -4.92 -11.68
CA ASN A 455 -24.30 -4.58 -11.90
C ASN A 455 -23.80 -3.57 -10.84
N ALA A 456 -22.51 -3.26 -10.85
CA ALA A 456 -21.92 -2.37 -9.85
C ALA A 456 -22.59 -0.99 -9.78
N SER A 457 -22.99 -0.43 -10.93
CA SER A 457 -23.69 0.86 -10.97
C SER A 457 -25.07 0.84 -10.30
N ASP A 458 -25.71 -0.35 -10.23
CA ASP A 458 -27.05 -0.49 -9.64
C ASP A 458 -27.00 -0.68 -8.13
N VAL A 459 -25.91 -1.20 -7.59
CA VAL A 459 -25.85 -1.65 -6.18
C VAL A 459 -24.89 -0.83 -5.30
N ASP A 460 -23.72 -0.40 -5.81
CA ASP A 460 -22.68 0.20 -4.95
C ASP A 460 -23.10 1.58 -4.41
N ALA A 461 -23.48 2.50 -5.29
CA ALA A 461 -23.83 3.86 -4.85
C ALA A 461 -25.08 3.89 -3.93
N PRO A 462 -26.18 3.18 -4.21
CA PRO A 462 -27.31 3.07 -3.28
C PRO A 462 -26.92 2.46 -1.93
N HIS A 463 -26.06 1.41 -1.92
CA HIS A 463 -25.60 0.79 -0.69
C HIS A 463 -24.73 1.74 0.14
N VAL A 464 -23.76 2.41 -0.49
CA VAL A 464 -22.88 3.38 0.18
C VAL A 464 -23.69 4.55 0.75
N LEU A 465 -24.69 5.05 0.01
CA LEU A 465 -25.60 6.09 0.48
C LEU A 465 -26.40 5.64 1.71
N ALA A 466 -27.00 4.47 1.65
CA ALA A 466 -27.78 3.91 2.77
C ALA A 466 -26.90 3.69 4.01
N LEU A 467 -25.70 3.14 3.82
CA LEU A 467 -24.72 2.95 4.87
C LEU A 467 -24.31 4.28 5.52
N TYR A 468 -23.91 5.27 4.72
CA TYR A 468 -23.50 6.58 5.19
C TYR A 468 -24.59 7.27 6.02
N ASN A 469 -25.83 7.26 5.51
CA ASN A 469 -26.98 7.86 6.19
C ASN A 469 -27.28 7.17 7.52
N ALA A 470 -27.31 5.84 7.54
CA ALA A 470 -27.58 5.06 8.75
C ALA A 470 -26.54 5.26 9.86
N VAL A 471 -25.27 5.43 9.50
CA VAL A 471 -24.22 5.73 10.47
C VAL A 471 -24.33 7.18 10.96
N ARG A 472 -24.57 8.16 10.07
CA ARG A 472 -24.71 9.56 10.43
C ARG A 472 -25.95 9.87 11.27
N GLU A 473 -27.01 9.10 11.13
CA GLU A 473 -28.17 9.21 12.02
C GLU A 473 -27.77 9.03 13.50
N LYS A 474 -26.84 8.08 13.75
CA LYS A 474 -26.33 7.80 15.11
C LYS A 474 -25.13 8.67 15.50
N TYR A 475 -24.29 9.00 14.53
CA TYR A 475 -23.04 9.75 14.69
C TYR A 475 -22.98 10.93 13.67
N PRO A 476 -23.62 12.08 13.95
CA PRO A 476 -23.78 13.18 12.98
C PRO A 476 -22.46 13.76 12.44
N LYS A 477 -21.35 13.62 13.19
CA LYS A 477 -20.02 14.07 12.77
C LYS A 477 -19.23 13.07 11.96
N PHE A 478 -19.79 11.87 11.73
CA PHE A 478 -19.15 10.81 10.97
C PHE A 478 -18.83 11.24 9.54
N LYS A 479 -17.63 10.90 9.07
CA LYS A 479 -17.16 11.10 7.71
C LYS A 479 -16.77 9.78 7.07
N MET A 480 -16.86 9.72 5.75
CA MET A 480 -16.47 8.56 4.97
C MET A 480 -15.69 8.99 3.75
N VAL A 481 -14.63 8.25 3.46
CA VAL A 481 -13.92 8.30 2.18
C VAL A 481 -14.21 7.00 1.45
N TYR A 482 -14.77 7.08 0.27
CA TYR A 482 -15.12 5.91 -0.55
C TYR A 482 -14.16 5.78 -1.72
N CYS A 483 -13.54 4.62 -1.88
CA CYS A 483 -12.75 4.28 -3.06
C CYS A 483 -13.57 3.36 -3.96
N PRO A 484 -14.08 3.85 -5.10
CA PRO A 484 -14.88 3.04 -6.02
C PRO A 484 -14.02 2.04 -6.79
N PRO A 485 -14.59 0.97 -7.37
CA PRO A 485 -13.84 0.03 -8.20
C PRO A 485 -13.20 0.69 -9.44
N PHE A 486 -13.78 1.78 -9.93
CA PHE A 486 -13.21 2.60 -11.01
C PHE A 486 -12.68 3.94 -10.48
N TYR A 487 -11.59 3.87 -9.72
CA TYR A 487 -10.97 5.05 -9.08
C TYR A 487 -9.92 5.74 -9.98
N TRP A 488 -9.94 5.51 -11.29
CA TRP A 488 -9.02 6.12 -12.27
C TRP A 488 -9.71 6.42 -13.61
N GLY A 489 -9.07 7.21 -14.45
CA GLY A 489 -9.47 7.58 -15.82
C GLY A 489 -9.30 9.08 -16.05
N PRO A 490 -9.37 9.56 -17.31
CA PRO A 490 -9.80 8.84 -18.52
C PRO A 490 -8.66 8.13 -19.31
N ASP A 491 -7.40 8.43 -19.04
CA ASP A 491 -6.29 8.21 -19.99
C ASP A 491 -5.76 6.75 -20.03
N SER A 492 -6.26 5.87 -19.21
CA SER A 492 -5.94 4.45 -19.31
C SER A 492 -7.14 3.62 -19.76
N SER A 493 -6.86 2.58 -20.55
CA SER A 493 -7.85 1.56 -20.83
C SER A 493 -8.31 0.91 -19.52
N ALA A 494 -9.59 0.70 -19.36
CA ALA A 494 -10.16 -0.19 -18.36
C ALA A 494 -10.55 -1.50 -19.05
N ALA A 495 -10.52 -2.59 -18.31
CA ALA A 495 -11.05 -3.86 -18.80
C ALA A 495 -12.53 -3.74 -19.23
N TYR A 496 -13.25 -2.79 -18.66
CA TYR A 496 -14.67 -2.50 -18.90
C TYR A 496 -14.86 -0.98 -19.10
N PRO A 497 -14.44 -0.39 -20.23
CA PRO A 497 -14.42 1.07 -20.42
C PRO A 497 -15.83 1.69 -20.42
N ASP A 498 -16.83 1.03 -21.02
CA ASP A 498 -18.21 1.52 -21.06
C ASP A 498 -18.86 1.49 -19.69
N ASP A 499 -18.55 0.46 -18.89
CA ASP A 499 -19.05 0.32 -17.52
C ASP A 499 -18.45 1.37 -16.60
N ARG A 500 -17.18 1.78 -16.81
CA ARG A 500 -16.53 2.79 -15.99
C ARG A 500 -17.26 4.13 -15.97
N GLU A 501 -17.61 4.68 -17.11
CA GLU A 501 -18.35 5.94 -17.15
C GLU A 501 -19.77 5.83 -16.60
N LYS A 502 -20.46 4.74 -16.94
CA LYS A 502 -21.79 4.45 -16.39
C LYS A 502 -21.73 4.36 -14.87
N TYR A 503 -20.74 3.65 -14.35
CA TYR A 503 -20.52 3.51 -12.92
C TYR A 503 -20.24 4.86 -12.25
N LEU A 504 -19.30 5.65 -12.78
CA LEU A 504 -18.97 6.96 -12.20
C LEU A 504 -20.19 7.90 -12.20
N LYS A 505 -21.05 7.86 -13.21
CA LYS A 505 -22.31 8.61 -13.24
C LYS A 505 -23.29 8.18 -12.14
N SER A 506 -23.29 6.90 -11.74
CA SER A 506 -24.16 6.42 -10.65
C SER A 506 -23.80 7.01 -9.29
N LEU A 507 -22.54 7.45 -9.10
CA LEU A 507 -22.06 8.04 -7.85
C LEU A 507 -22.67 9.42 -7.56
N ARG A 508 -23.37 10.06 -8.51
CA ARG A 508 -24.01 11.38 -8.33
C ARG A 508 -25.08 11.42 -7.24
N ILE A 509 -25.61 10.28 -6.83
CA ILE A 509 -26.59 10.19 -5.75
C ILE A 509 -25.97 10.38 -4.37
N LEU A 510 -24.62 10.25 -4.26
CA LEU A 510 -23.90 10.41 -3.01
C LEU A 510 -23.86 11.89 -2.60
N PRO A 511 -23.94 12.19 -1.30
CA PRO A 511 -23.90 13.58 -0.83
C PRO A 511 -22.50 14.17 -1.02
N PRO A 512 -22.40 15.51 -1.30
CA PRO A 512 -21.12 16.15 -1.63
C PRO A 512 -20.06 16.09 -0.52
N GLU A 513 -20.46 15.88 0.73
CA GLU A 513 -19.58 15.69 1.87
C GLU A 513 -19.02 14.29 2.03
N LEU A 514 -19.47 13.32 1.22
CA LEU A 514 -18.88 12.00 1.13
C LEU A 514 -17.75 12.07 0.10
N ASP A 515 -16.53 11.80 0.56
CA ASP A 515 -15.33 11.92 -0.26
C ASP A 515 -15.17 10.74 -1.21
N LEU A 516 -14.76 10.99 -2.46
CA LEU A 516 -14.44 9.98 -3.45
C LEU A 516 -12.96 9.99 -3.78
N TYR A 517 -12.30 8.84 -3.65
CA TYR A 517 -10.93 8.65 -4.10
C TYR A 517 -10.83 8.55 -5.63
N TRP A 518 -9.76 9.16 -6.17
CA TRP A 518 -9.40 9.10 -7.56
C TRP A 518 -7.87 9.24 -7.74
N THR A 519 -7.26 8.35 -8.54
CA THR A 519 -5.80 8.29 -8.71
C THR A 519 -5.28 9.11 -9.88
N GLY A 520 -6.15 9.75 -10.66
CA GLY A 520 -5.77 10.44 -11.89
C GLY A 520 -6.12 9.63 -13.13
N GLY A 521 -5.53 10.00 -14.26
CA GLY A 521 -5.78 9.36 -15.55
C GLY A 521 -5.50 7.87 -15.59
N GLN A 522 -4.68 7.37 -14.65
CA GLN A 522 -4.26 5.98 -14.54
C GLN A 522 -4.28 5.52 -13.09
N VAL A 523 -4.34 4.19 -12.84
CA VAL A 523 -4.29 3.58 -11.49
C VAL A 523 -3.06 4.04 -10.70
N LYS A 524 -1.91 4.15 -11.36
CA LYS A 524 -0.66 4.67 -10.78
C LYS A 524 -0.24 5.94 -11.54
N GLY A 525 -1.13 6.93 -11.57
CA GLY A 525 -0.88 8.20 -12.23
C GLY A 525 0.09 9.06 -11.43
N TYR A 526 1.24 9.40 -12.03
CA TYR A 526 2.19 10.35 -11.44
C TYR A 526 1.73 11.78 -11.67
N ASN A 527 1.24 12.05 -12.88
CA ASN A 527 0.83 13.37 -13.29
C ASN A 527 -0.68 13.44 -13.44
N LYS A 528 -1.24 14.51 -12.95
CA LYS A 528 -2.66 14.80 -13.01
C LYS A 528 -2.85 16.16 -13.63
N CYS A 529 -3.86 16.33 -14.45
CA CYS A 529 -4.14 17.61 -15.09
C CYS A 529 -5.61 18.01 -14.93
N LYS A 530 -5.89 19.29 -15.14
CA LYS A 530 -7.22 19.88 -14.97
C LYS A 530 -8.29 19.15 -15.79
N ARG A 531 -8.01 18.84 -17.05
CA ARG A 531 -8.92 18.08 -17.92
C ARG A 531 -9.37 16.76 -17.29
N GLN A 532 -8.46 16.04 -16.64
CA GLN A 532 -8.76 14.75 -15.97
C GLN A 532 -9.65 14.97 -14.74
N VAL A 533 -9.39 16.00 -13.93
CA VAL A 533 -10.20 16.35 -12.75
C VAL A 533 -11.60 16.78 -13.21
N GLU A 534 -11.69 17.62 -14.24
CA GLU A 534 -12.97 18.06 -14.82
C GLU A 534 -13.77 16.85 -15.35
N TRP A 535 -13.11 15.90 -16.01
CA TRP A 535 -13.75 14.67 -16.47
C TRP A 535 -14.36 13.89 -15.29
N PHE A 536 -13.59 13.66 -14.21
CA PHE A 536 -14.09 12.95 -13.05
C PHE A 536 -15.23 13.70 -12.36
N THR A 537 -15.05 15.00 -12.16
CA THR A 537 -16.08 15.86 -11.50
C THR A 537 -17.35 15.91 -12.32
N ASN A 538 -17.25 16.03 -13.66
CA ASN A 538 -18.41 16.05 -14.55
C ASN A 538 -19.17 14.73 -14.54
N LEU A 539 -18.51 13.60 -14.35
CA LEU A 539 -19.17 12.30 -14.25
C LEU A 539 -19.80 12.08 -12.88
N THR A 540 -19.08 12.35 -11.80
CA THR A 540 -19.52 11.98 -10.44
C THR A 540 -20.29 13.09 -9.72
N GLY A 541 -20.15 14.34 -10.11
CA GLY A 541 -20.66 15.50 -9.35
C GLY A 541 -19.79 15.89 -8.15
N HIS A 542 -18.67 15.17 -7.92
CA HIS A 542 -17.78 15.38 -6.77
C HIS A 542 -16.41 15.89 -7.20
N ARG A 543 -15.87 16.85 -6.46
CA ARG A 543 -14.43 17.13 -6.54
C ARG A 543 -13.67 15.92 -5.98
N PRO A 544 -12.66 15.37 -6.68
CA PRO A 544 -11.97 14.19 -6.21
C PRO A 544 -11.13 14.45 -4.97
N VAL A 545 -11.03 13.45 -4.09
CA VAL A 545 -9.88 13.31 -3.20
C VAL A 545 -8.78 12.60 -3.99
N ILE A 546 -7.65 13.26 -4.18
CA ILE A 546 -6.53 12.66 -4.89
C ILE A 546 -5.96 11.52 -4.05
N PHE A 547 -6.04 10.31 -4.58
CA PHE A 547 -5.39 9.14 -4.02
C PHE A 547 -4.12 8.86 -4.83
N GLN A 548 -2.96 9.31 -4.33
CA GLN A 548 -1.68 9.07 -4.99
C GLN A 548 -1.24 7.63 -4.75
N ASN A 549 -1.61 6.74 -5.65
CA ASN A 549 -1.33 5.32 -5.54
C ASN A 549 0.01 4.97 -6.20
N GLY A 550 0.87 4.28 -5.45
CA GLY A 550 1.99 3.52 -6.01
C GLY A 550 3.17 4.28 -6.59
N THR A 551 3.43 5.50 -6.20
CA THR A 551 4.74 6.12 -6.43
C THR A 551 5.68 5.68 -5.33
N GLY A 552 6.13 4.42 -5.38
CA GLY A 552 7.14 3.98 -4.44
C GLY A 552 8.33 4.91 -4.50
N ALA A 553 8.64 5.57 -3.42
CA ALA A 553 9.90 6.26 -3.26
C ALA A 553 10.99 5.19 -3.32
N HIS A 554 11.68 5.14 -4.44
CA HIS A 554 12.75 4.18 -4.61
C HIS A 554 14.01 4.62 -3.84
N ASN A 555 14.04 5.86 -3.39
CA ASN A 555 15.12 6.39 -2.56
C ASN A 555 14.59 7.42 -1.54
N LEU A 556 15.40 7.68 -0.51
CA LEU A 556 15.07 8.60 0.56
C LEU A 556 14.94 10.07 0.09
N LEU A 557 15.60 10.41 -1.01
CA LEU A 557 15.74 11.79 -1.49
C LEU A 557 14.73 12.17 -2.59
N SER A 558 13.60 11.45 -2.72
CA SER A 558 12.59 11.78 -3.71
C SER A 558 11.47 12.66 -3.15
N TYR A 559 10.98 13.55 -4.00
CA TYR A 559 9.78 14.35 -3.76
C TYR A 559 8.53 13.58 -4.22
N LEU A 560 7.36 14.01 -3.75
CA LEU A 560 6.09 13.39 -4.14
C LEU A 560 5.36 14.19 -5.22
N VAL A 561 5.44 15.52 -5.17
CA VAL A 561 4.71 16.40 -6.08
C VAL A 561 5.69 17.14 -6.98
N ASP A 562 5.42 17.11 -8.28
CA ASP A 562 6.07 18.01 -9.24
C ASP A 562 5.14 19.20 -9.50
N GLU A 563 5.66 20.39 -9.46
CA GLU A 563 4.92 21.65 -9.64
C GLU A 563 4.39 21.87 -11.06
N THR A 564 4.83 21.04 -12.00
CA THR A 564 4.36 21.07 -13.39
C THR A 564 3.73 19.75 -13.78
N ASP A 565 2.65 19.78 -14.52
CA ASP A 565 2.14 18.60 -15.19
C ASP A 565 2.75 18.48 -16.61
N TRP A 566 2.52 17.33 -17.23
CA TRP A 566 3.01 17.05 -18.59
C TRP A 566 2.39 17.95 -19.68
N ASN A 567 1.30 18.63 -19.37
CA ASN A 567 0.61 19.55 -20.26
C ASN A 567 0.97 21.00 -19.95
N GLY A 568 1.96 21.26 -19.10
CA GLY A 568 2.37 22.59 -18.66
C GLY A 568 1.36 23.31 -17.78
N TRP A 569 0.41 22.55 -17.16
CA TRP A 569 -0.55 23.10 -16.24
C TRP A 569 0.03 23.18 -14.83
N HIS A 570 -0.04 24.35 -14.20
CA HIS A 570 0.53 24.53 -12.87
C HIS A 570 -0.40 24.00 -11.76
N TYR A 571 0.14 23.15 -10.92
CA TYR A 571 -0.53 22.63 -9.73
C TYR A 571 -1.16 23.68 -8.80
N PRO A 572 -0.65 24.92 -8.66
CA PRO A 572 -1.28 25.88 -7.78
C PRO A 572 -2.79 26.03 -7.95
N GLY A 573 -3.29 26.24 -9.17
CA GLY A 573 -4.73 26.33 -9.40
C GLY A 573 -5.49 25.02 -9.17
N PHE A 574 -4.82 23.89 -9.43
CA PHE A 574 -5.35 22.56 -9.21
C PHE A 574 -5.58 22.27 -7.71
N PHE A 575 -4.59 22.52 -6.85
CA PHE A 575 -4.71 22.26 -5.41
C PHE A 575 -5.66 23.23 -4.69
N GLU A 576 -5.76 24.45 -5.15
CA GLU A 576 -6.63 25.46 -4.49
C GLU A 576 -8.12 25.21 -4.72
N ASN A 577 -8.52 24.78 -5.92
CA ASN A 577 -9.92 24.87 -6.35
C ASN A 577 -10.53 23.58 -6.87
N ASP A 578 -9.73 22.66 -7.42
CA ASP A 578 -10.24 21.56 -8.23
C ASP A 578 -10.29 20.22 -7.48
N ILE A 579 -9.67 20.11 -6.29
CA ILE A 579 -9.66 18.89 -5.50
C ILE A 579 -10.21 19.12 -4.08
N ALA A 580 -10.78 18.08 -3.49
CA ALA A 580 -11.27 18.10 -2.11
C ALA A 580 -10.17 17.87 -1.07
N ALA A 581 -9.26 16.95 -1.38
CA ALA A 581 -8.13 16.58 -0.53
C ALA A 581 -7.05 15.84 -1.34
N PHE A 582 -5.89 15.68 -0.74
CA PHE A 582 -4.81 14.86 -1.28
C PHE A 582 -4.32 13.87 -0.23
N HIS A 583 -4.36 12.56 -0.55
CA HIS A 583 -3.85 11.50 0.30
C HIS A 583 -2.82 10.65 -0.46
N LYS A 584 -1.61 10.54 0.07
CA LYS A 584 -0.58 9.64 -0.46
C LYS A 584 -0.75 8.26 0.13
N ASN A 585 -0.92 7.24 -0.73
CA ASN A 585 -0.78 5.85 -0.32
C ASN A 585 0.68 5.57 0.04
N SER A 586 0.94 5.23 1.30
CA SER A 586 2.27 5.19 1.87
C SER A 586 2.49 3.94 2.73
N HIS A 587 3.71 3.43 2.68
CA HIS A 587 4.22 2.42 3.61
C HIS A 587 5.06 3.10 4.68
N THR A 588 4.41 3.90 5.52
CA THR A 588 5.07 4.60 6.63
C THR A 588 5.72 3.62 7.62
N PRO A 589 6.87 3.97 8.23
CA PRO A 589 7.57 5.26 8.18
C PRO A 589 8.51 5.45 6.97
N ASN A 590 8.70 4.46 6.12
CA ASN A 590 9.70 4.47 5.05
C ASN A 590 9.58 5.63 4.04
N GLU A 591 8.40 6.21 3.90
CA GLU A 591 8.09 7.27 2.94
C GLU A 591 7.85 8.62 3.60
N CYS A 592 8.27 8.81 4.85
CA CYS A 592 8.04 10.07 5.58
C CYS A 592 8.66 11.30 4.90
N VAL A 593 9.79 11.16 4.20
CA VAL A 593 10.36 12.29 3.44
C VAL A 593 9.41 12.74 2.34
N GLN A 594 8.83 11.80 1.57
CA GLN A 594 7.89 12.12 0.50
C GLN A 594 6.59 12.72 1.05
N ILE A 595 6.11 12.18 2.17
CA ILE A 595 4.92 12.74 2.84
C ILE A 595 5.21 14.14 3.37
N SER A 596 6.42 14.40 3.88
CA SER A 596 6.82 15.75 4.32
C SER A 596 6.84 16.74 3.15
N THR A 597 7.35 16.34 1.98
CA THR A 597 7.29 17.19 0.76
C THR A 597 5.88 17.44 0.29
N LEU A 598 4.97 16.48 0.46
CA LEU A 598 3.55 16.68 0.21
C LEU A 598 2.96 17.71 1.19
N GLY A 599 3.27 17.58 2.48
CA GLY A 599 2.84 18.57 3.49
C GLY A 599 3.28 19.97 3.13
N ASP A 600 4.52 20.12 2.71
CA ASP A 600 5.10 21.40 2.27
C ASP A 600 4.35 21.97 1.04
N CYS A 601 4.07 21.12 0.03
CA CYS A 601 3.30 21.54 -1.15
C CYS A 601 1.87 21.95 -0.80
N LEU A 602 1.14 21.14 -0.03
CA LEU A 602 -0.27 21.39 0.28
C LEU A 602 -0.47 22.57 1.24
N TRP A 603 0.56 22.92 1.98
CA TRP A 603 0.56 24.07 2.88
C TRP A 603 0.77 25.37 2.12
N ASN A 604 1.82 25.45 1.28
CA ASN A 604 2.18 26.63 0.51
C ASN A 604 2.43 26.26 -0.95
N VAL A 605 1.34 26.13 -1.72
CA VAL A 605 1.39 25.67 -3.12
C VAL A 605 2.20 26.63 -4.01
N LYS A 606 2.11 27.94 -3.75
CA LYS A 606 2.78 28.98 -4.56
C LYS A 606 4.27 29.08 -4.27
N GLY A 607 4.65 28.84 -3.01
CA GLY A 607 6.05 28.87 -2.57
C GLY A 607 6.77 27.54 -2.70
N TYR A 608 6.06 26.47 -3.08
CA TYR A 608 6.64 25.14 -3.19
C TYR A 608 7.73 25.03 -4.24
N ASP A 609 8.87 24.48 -3.86
CA ASP A 609 9.97 24.07 -4.73
C ASP A 609 10.38 22.64 -4.35
N LYS A 610 10.22 21.71 -5.27
CA LYS A 610 10.42 20.28 -5.02
C LYS A 610 11.81 19.92 -4.51
N ARG A 611 12.86 20.61 -4.97
CA ARG A 611 14.25 20.34 -4.56
C ARG A 611 14.52 20.83 -3.14
N ARG A 612 14.15 22.08 -2.85
CA ARG A 612 14.24 22.64 -1.50
C ARG A 612 13.36 21.88 -0.52
N SER A 613 12.18 21.43 -0.95
CA SER A 613 11.28 20.65 -0.12
C SER A 613 11.86 19.31 0.31
N VAL A 614 12.54 18.59 -0.60
CA VAL A 614 13.26 17.34 -0.26
C VAL A 614 14.38 17.60 0.74
N GLU A 615 15.19 18.63 0.50
CA GLU A 615 16.27 19.00 1.39
C GLU A 615 15.76 19.31 2.80
N ARG A 616 14.72 20.14 2.92
CA ARG A 616 14.06 20.47 4.19
C ARG A 616 13.40 19.24 4.84
N GLY A 617 12.72 18.39 4.06
CA GLY A 617 12.09 17.18 4.58
C GLY A 617 13.12 16.17 5.13
N VAL A 618 14.25 16.02 4.48
CA VAL A 618 15.36 15.19 4.97
C VAL A 618 15.99 15.80 6.22
N ALA A 619 16.27 17.10 6.21
CA ALA A 619 16.81 17.80 7.37
C ALA A 619 15.85 17.71 8.57
N PHE A 620 14.58 17.97 8.35
CA PHE A 620 13.51 17.89 9.34
C PHE A 620 13.44 16.54 10.06
N LEU A 621 13.63 15.43 9.33
CA LEU A 621 13.52 14.07 9.87
C LEU A 621 14.84 13.53 10.42
N LEU A 622 15.98 13.90 9.83
CA LEU A 622 17.24 13.19 10.01
C LEU A 622 18.44 14.08 10.37
N GLY A 623 18.29 15.39 10.30
CA GLY A 623 19.35 16.35 10.60
C GLY A 623 19.88 17.09 9.38
N GLU A 624 20.47 18.28 9.62
CA GLU A 624 20.84 19.27 8.60
C GLU A 624 21.73 18.71 7.50
N ASP A 625 22.74 17.96 7.89
CA ASP A 625 23.77 17.48 6.95
C ASP A 625 23.37 16.21 6.20
N MET A 626 22.28 15.54 6.59
CA MET A 626 21.91 14.24 6.05
C MET A 626 21.73 14.28 4.53
N PHE A 627 21.09 15.32 4.00
CA PHE A 627 20.87 15.45 2.56
C PHE A 627 22.20 15.54 1.81
N SER A 628 23.13 16.38 2.30
CA SER A 628 24.46 16.56 1.69
C SER A 628 25.32 15.29 1.75
N ILE A 629 25.17 14.49 2.82
CA ILE A 629 25.86 13.21 2.98
C ILE A 629 25.34 12.18 1.96
N LEU A 630 24.03 12.09 1.73
CA LEU A 630 23.41 11.07 0.88
C LEU A 630 23.43 11.40 -0.62
N LYS A 631 23.34 12.69 -0.96
CA LYS A 631 23.20 13.17 -2.35
C LYS A 631 24.24 12.63 -3.33
N PRO A 632 25.56 12.58 -3.01
CA PRO A 632 26.57 12.10 -3.97
C PRO A 632 26.37 10.64 -4.40
N GLY A 633 25.79 9.80 -3.54
CA GLY A 633 25.52 8.40 -3.86
C GLY A 633 24.19 8.17 -4.61
N LEU A 634 23.31 9.16 -4.64
CA LEU A 634 21.96 9.00 -5.20
C LEU A 634 22.00 8.74 -6.71
N GLU A 635 22.77 9.51 -7.46
CA GLU A 635 22.89 9.33 -8.92
C GLU A 635 23.45 7.93 -9.26
N GLY A 636 24.37 7.44 -8.42
CA GLY A 636 24.89 6.09 -8.54
C GLY A 636 23.81 5.03 -8.35
N LEU A 637 22.92 5.21 -7.35
CA LEU A 637 21.83 4.26 -7.08
C LEU A 637 20.77 4.23 -8.20
N THR A 638 20.49 5.36 -8.86
CA THR A 638 19.52 5.40 -9.96
C THR A 638 19.95 4.54 -11.16
N ARG A 639 21.26 4.35 -11.36
CA ARG A 639 21.79 3.45 -12.39
C ARG A 639 21.36 1.99 -12.19
N PHE A 640 21.06 1.59 -10.95
CA PHE A 640 20.62 0.25 -10.63
C PHE A 640 19.10 0.05 -10.77
N ASP A 641 18.32 1.11 -10.96
CA ASP A 641 16.85 1.00 -11.02
C ASP A 641 16.37 0.15 -12.19
N ARG A 642 17.09 0.13 -13.30
CA ARG A 642 16.80 -0.69 -14.48
C ARG A 642 16.78 -2.20 -14.19
N TYR A 643 17.57 -2.65 -13.20
CA TYR A 643 17.65 -4.07 -12.83
C TYR A 643 16.53 -4.55 -11.90
N LYS A 644 15.60 -3.69 -11.50
CA LYS A 644 14.54 -4.05 -10.54
C LYS A 644 13.47 -4.98 -11.11
N TYR A 645 13.27 -4.91 -12.40
CA TYR A 645 12.15 -5.57 -13.08
C TYR A 645 12.60 -6.51 -14.22
N GLY A 646 13.90 -6.67 -14.41
CA GLY A 646 14.49 -7.51 -15.44
C GLY A 646 15.33 -8.66 -14.87
N ASP A 647 15.81 -9.54 -15.73
CA ASP A 647 16.88 -10.46 -15.36
C ASP A 647 18.17 -9.63 -15.19
N ILE A 648 18.62 -9.53 -13.93
CA ILE A 648 19.85 -8.81 -13.57
C ILE A 648 21.00 -9.19 -14.50
N ASN A 649 21.08 -10.46 -14.86
CA ASN A 649 22.16 -10.99 -15.68
C ASN A 649 22.06 -10.55 -17.16
N ALA A 650 20.85 -10.45 -17.71
CA ALA A 650 20.66 -10.02 -19.08
C ALA A 650 20.95 -8.52 -19.26
N ASP A 651 20.48 -7.71 -18.31
CA ASP A 651 20.58 -6.26 -18.39
C ASP A 651 22.02 -5.76 -18.13
N ILE A 652 22.77 -6.45 -17.28
CA ILE A 652 24.13 -6.04 -16.89
C ILE A 652 25.16 -6.16 -18.04
N LEU A 653 24.85 -6.92 -19.09
CA LEU A 653 25.73 -7.10 -20.25
C LEU A 653 25.99 -5.81 -21.03
N TYR A 654 25.13 -4.82 -20.86
CA TYR A 654 25.19 -3.55 -21.60
C TYR A 654 25.79 -2.41 -20.77
N ASP A 655 26.18 -2.69 -19.53
CA ASP A 655 26.70 -1.67 -18.61
C ASP A 655 28.20 -1.83 -18.37
N ASP A 656 28.85 -0.71 -18.15
CA ASP A 656 30.22 -0.66 -17.66
C ASP A 656 30.26 -1.08 -16.18
N LEU A 657 30.76 -2.29 -15.91
CA LEU A 657 30.84 -2.86 -14.58
C LEU A 657 31.71 -2.05 -13.62
N ASP A 658 32.73 -1.37 -14.14
CA ASP A 658 33.63 -0.55 -13.32
C ASP A 658 32.92 0.75 -12.90
N GLU A 659 32.13 1.33 -13.79
CA GLU A 659 31.25 2.46 -13.43
C GLU A 659 30.17 2.06 -12.41
N LEU A 660 29.57 0.89 -12.56
CA LEU A 660 28.59 0.37 -11.60
C LEU A 660 29.23 0.10 -10.23
N ARG A 661 30.47 -0.47 -10.20
CA ARG A 661 31.21 -0.66 -8.95
C ARG A 661 31.50 0.68 -8.26
N LYS A 662 32.01 1.65 -9.00
CA LYS A 662 32.27 3.00 -8.48
C LYS A 662 31.01 3.68 -7.94
N ALA A 663 29.90 3.55 -8.66
CA ALA A 663 28.59 4.05 -8.21
C ALA A 663 28.14 3.39 -6.91
N TYR A 664 28.27 2.07 -6.80
CA TYR A 664 27.98 1.32 -5.57
C TYR A 664 28.88 1.72 -4.39
N GLU A 665 30.20 1.84 -4.61
CA GLU A 665 31.15 2.25 -3.58
C GLU A 665 30.82 3.64 -3.06
N THR A 666 30.53 4.58 -3.96
CA THR A 666 30.11 5.93 -3.59
C THR A 666 28.83 5.89 -2.73
N ALA A 667 27.81 5.18 -3.17
CA ALA A 667 26.54 5.08 -2.46
C ALA A 667 26.70 4.35 -1.10
N SER A 668 27.50 3.29 -1.05
CA SER A 668 27.80 2.54 0.18
C SER A 668 28.55 3.41 1.21
N ASN A 669 29.52 4.19 0.76
CA ASN A 669 30.26 5.12 1.62
C ASN A 669 29.37 6.25 2.13
N CYS A 670 28.49 6.81 1.29
CA CYS A 670 27.48 7.79 1.72
C CYS A 670 26.55 7.19 2.77
N TRP A 671 26.09 5.95 2.56
CA TRP A 671 25.23 5.26 3.52
C TRP A 671 25.93 5.04 4.87
N ALA A 672 27.17 4.59 4.87
CA ALA A 672 27.95 4.40 6.09
C ALA A 672 28.13 5.72 6.88
N LYS A 673 28.42 6.82 6.18
CA LYS A 673 28.50 8.16 6.79
C LYS A 673 27.15 8.62 7.35
N ALA A 674 26.06 8.37 6.61
CA ALA A 674 24.71 8.73 7.05
C ALA A 674 24.30 7.97 8.33
N VAL A 675 24.59 6.67 8.40
CA VAL A 675 24.34 5.85 9.60
C VAL A 675 25.19 6.30 10.79
N ALA A 676 26.43 6.71 10.55
CA ALA A 676 27.30 7.26 11.59
C ALA A 676 26.82 8.63 12.08
N TYR A 677 26.30 9.48 11.18
CA TYR A 677 25.75 10.78 11.52
C TYR A 677 24.43 10.66 12.30
N ASN A 678 23.49 9.86 11.81
CA ASN A 678 22.23 9.59 12.48
C ASN A 678 21.75 8.15 12.18
N PRO A 679 21.87 7.23 13.16
CA PRO A 679 21.47 5.83 13.00
C PRO A 679 20.00 5.63 12.59
N GLU A 680 19.11 6.59 12.87
CA GLU A 680 17.69 6.50 12.51
C GLU A 680 17.44 6.54 11.02
N VAL A 681 18.39 6.96 10.19
CA VAL A 681 18.30 6.86 8.75
C VAL A 681 17.99 5.42 8.29
N GLN A 682 18.35 4.42 9.12
CA GLN A 682 18.05 3.01 8.85
C GLN A 682 16.54 2.68 8.91
N VAL A 683 15.76 3.41 9.71
CA VAL A 683 14.31 3.27 9.78
C VAL A 683 13.66 3.65 8.44
N TYR A 684 14.21 4.66 7.77
CA TYR A 684 13.76 5.13 6.46
C TYR A 684 14.39 4.35 5.29
N GLY A 685 14.63 3.10 5.46
CA GLY A 685 15.43 2.12 4.72
C GLY A 685 15.48 2.15 3.19
N ALA A 686 14.87 3.11 2.48
CA ALA A 686 14.84 3.14 1.02
C ALA A 686 16.24 3.23 0.39
N TYR A 687 17.10 4.12 0.92
CA TYR A 687 18.47 4.26 0.42
C TYR A 687 19.32 3.03 0.73
N GLY A 688 19.26 2.52 1.97
CA GLY A 688 19.99 1.32 2.40
C GLY A 688 19.56 0.07 1.62
N ARG A 689 18.25 -0.05 1.30
CA ARG A 689 17.76 -1.11 0.41
C ARG A 689 18.30 -0.94 -1.02
N GLY A 690 18.44 0.29 -1.51
CA GLY A 690 19.08 0.59 -2.80
C GLY A 690 20.54 0.12 -2.83
N VAL A 691 21.32 0.43 -1.78
CA VAL A 691 22.71 -0.06 -1.62
C VAL A 691 22.75 -1.58 -1.57
N GLY A 692 21.88 -2.23 -0.79
CA GLY A 692 21.79 -3.68 -0.72
C GLY A 692 21.37 -4.32 -2.04
N PHE A 693 20.51 -3.67 -2.81
CA PHE A 693 20.14 -4.12 -4.15
C PHE A 693 21.30 -4.00 -5.13
N ALA A 694 22.00 -2.86 -5.15
CA ALA A 694 23.19 -2.65 -5.97
C ALA A 694 24.28 -3.70 -5.68
N ALA A 695 24.49 -4.04 -4.39
CA ALA A 695 25.39 -5.12 -3.99
C ALA A 695 25.00 -6.48 -4.60
N ARG A 696 23.70 -6.81 -4.61
CA ARG A 696 23.21 -8.06 -5.21
C ARG A 696 23.41 -8.09 -6.73
N VAL A 697 23.15 -6.95 -7.41
CA VAL A 697 23.39 -6.80 -8.85
C VAL A 697 24.85 -7.08 -9.17
N LEU A 698 25.78 -6.44 -8.45
CA LEU A 698 27.21 -6.65 -8.65
C LEU A 698 27.68 -8.07 -8.27
N ALA A 699 27.04 -8.70 -7.27
CA ALA A 699 27.35 -10.08 -6.90
C ALA A 699 26.90 -11.08 -7.99
N ALA A 700 25.73 -10.81 -8.61
CA ALA A 700 25.27 -11.60 -9.75
C ALA A 700 26.22 -11.45 -10.96
N ALA A 701 26.79 -10.26 -11.16
CA ALA A 701 27.77 -9.98 -12.22
C ALA A 701 29.14 -10.67 -12.03
N LYS A 702 29.43 -11.25 -10.88
CA LYS A 702 30.74 -11.91 -10.62
C LYS A 702 30.98 -13.19 -11.41
N ASN A 703 29.97 -13.77 -12.07
CA ASN A 703 30.09 -14.97 -12.93
C ASN A 703 29.67 -14.68 -14.40
N PRO A 704 30.19 -13.62 -15.06
CA PRO A 704 29.82 -13.29 -16.42
C PRO A 704 30.09 -14.40 -17.46
N PRO A 705 31.21 -15.20 -17.39
CA PRO A 705 31.54 -16.11 -18.47
C PRO A 705 30.47 -17.16 -18.74
N ASP A 706 29.91 -17.79 -17.70
CA ASP A 706 28.89 -18.84 -17.86
C ASP A 706 27.55 -18.29 -18.32
N PHE A 707 27.19 -17.12 -17.83
CA PHE A 707 25.94 -16.46 -18.22
C PHE A 707 25.99 -15.90 -19.63
N LEU A 708 27.09 -15.21 -19.98
CA LEU A 708 27.33 -14.71 -21.34
C LEU A 708 27.33 -15.85 -22.36
N ALA A 709 27.95 -16.98 -22.03
CA ALA A 709 27.93 -18.15 -22.87
C ALA A 709 26.52 -18.72 -23.06
N LYS A 710 25.73 -18.83 -21.97
CA LYS A 710 24.33 -19.28 -22.03
C LYS A 710 23.47 -18.31 -22.82
N TYR A 711 23.57 -16.99 -22.54
CA TYR A 711 22.84 -15.96 -23.25
C TYR A 711 23.13 -15.98 -24.75
N ALA A 712 24.42 -16.00 -25.12
CA ALA A 712 24.84 -16.13 -26.53
C ALA A 712 24.31 -17.42 -27.14
N GLN A 713 24.29 -18.52 -26.41
CA GLN A 713 23.75 -19.80 -26.84
C GLN A 713 22.24 -19.73 -27.11
N TYR A 714 21.46 -19.08 -26.20
CA TYR A 714 20.01 -18.91 -26.39
C TYR A 714 19.69 -17.98 -27.58
N LEU A 715 20.43 -16.88 -27.75
CA LEU A 715 20.25 -16.01 -28.90
C LEU A 715 20.65 -16.70 -30.21
N ALA A 716 21.73 -17.50 -30.20
CA ALA A 716 22.14 -18.27 -31.35
C ALA A 716 21.09 -19.35 -31.72
N ALA A 717 20.53 -20.01 -30.71
CA ALA A 717 19.46 -21.00 -30.88
C ALA A 717 18.18 -20.35 -31.44
N ALA A 718 17.76 -19.22 -30.88
CA ALA A 718 16.60 -18.47 -31.37
C ALA A 718 16.80 -17.98 -32.82
N ARG A 719 17.99 -17.50 -33.18
CA ARG A 719 18.35 -17.14 -34.56
C ARG A 719 18.32 -18.34 -35.50
N ALA A 720 18.91 -19.46 -35.09
CA ALA A 720 18.93 -20.67 -35.88
C ALA A 720 17.51 -21.23 -36.12
N GLU A 721 16.69 -21.22 -35.11
CA GLU A 721 15.27 -21.59 -35.20
C GLU A 721 14.52 -20.65 -36.15
N ALA A 722 14.66 -19.33 -35.96
CA ALA A 722 14.03 -18.32 -36.81
C ALA A 722 14.40 -18.49 -38.30
N VAL A 723 15.69 -18.74 -38.59
CA VAL A 723 16.17 -19.01 -39.96
C VAL A 723 15.52 -20.28 -40.51
N LYS A 724 15.49 -21.36 -39.72
CA LYS A 724 14.92 -22.64 -40.15
C LYS A 724 13.41 -22.56 -40.39
N GLU A 725 12.69 -22.02 -39.44
CA GLU A 725 11.22 -22.03 -39.42
C GLU A 725 10.62 -21.01 -40.40
N THR A 726 11.32 -19.89 -40.69
CA THR A 726 10.84 -18.85 -41.59
C THR A 726 11.57 -18.83 -42.94
N ALA A 727 12.60 -19.65 -43.16
CA ALA A 727 13.52 -19.53 -44.27
C ALA A 727 14.03 -18.07 -44.43
N PHE A 728 14.49 -17.48 -43.34
CA PHE A 728 14.97 -16.10 -43.26
C PHE A 728 16.17 -15.88 -44.19
N ASP A 729 16.10 -14.79 -44.97
CA ASP A 729 17.12 -14.41 -45.93
C ASP A 729 17.39 -12.91 -45.85
N LYS A 730 18.48 -12.53 -45.18
CA LYS A 730 18.86 -11.11 -45.02
C LYS A 730 19.13 -10.41 -46.34
N GLU A 731 19.65 -11.16 -47.35
CA GLU A 731 19.95 -10.56 -48.65
C GLU A 731 18.68 -10.20 -49.46
N LYS A 732 17.57 -10.87 -49.16
CA LYS A 732 16.25 -10.54 -49.67
C LYS A 732 15.55 -9.41 -48.93
N GLY A 733 16.18 -8.89 -47.87
CA GLY A 733 15.63 -7.80 -47.08
C GLY A 733 14.75 -8.24 -45.90
N ASP A 734 14.82 -9.53 -45.50
CA ASP A 734 14.14 -9.99 -44.29
C ASP A 734 14.78 -9.38 -43.03
N LEU A 735 13.95 -9.04 -42.03
CA LEU A 735 14.38 -8.48 -40.75
C LEU A 735 14.02 -9.42 -39.59
N MET A 736 14.94 -9.56 -38.64
CA MET A 736 14.75 -10.40 -37.48
C MET A 736 14.94 -9.58 -36.20
N TYR A 737 14.01 -9.72 -35.29
CA TYR A 737 13.99 -9.03 -33.99
C TYR A 737 14.02 -10.07 -32.87
N LEU A 738 15.00 -9.96 -32.00
CA LEU A 738 15.12 -10.72 -30.74
C LEU A 738 14.56 -9.88 -29.58
N PRO A 739 14.34 -10.44 -28.39
CA PRO A 739 13.80 -9.71 -27.26
C PRO A 739 14.58 -8.43 -26.90
N THR A 740 15.88 -8.38 -27.18
CA THR A 740 16.74 -7.20 -27.01
C THR A 740 16.45 -6.08 -27.99
N ASP A 741 15.92 -6.40 -29.16
CA ASP A 741 15.64 -5.44 -30.23
C ASP A 741 14.23 -4.81 -30.11
N MET A 742 13.49 -5.22 -29.10
CA MET A 742 12.11 -4.82 -28.88
C MET A 742 11.97 -3.97 -27.62
N SER A 743 11.37 -2.78 -27.72
CA SER A 743 11.01 -1.96 -26.58
C SER A 743 9.67 -2.40 -25.98
N GLY A 744 9.44 -2.17 -24.69
CA GLY A 744 8.19 -2.50 -24.02
C GLY A 744 8.40 -3.37 -22.79
N PRO A 745 7.45 -4.26 -22.47
CA PRO A 745 7.41 -4.90 -21.17
C PRO A 745 8.60 -5.81 -20.87
N GLN A 746 8.60 -6.30 -19.66
CA GLN A 746 9.66 -7.08 -19.03
C GLN A 746 10.28 -8.17 -19.94
N MET A 747 11.61 -8.21 -20.01
CA MET A 747 12.37 -9.34 -20.54
C MET A 747 12.68 -10.31 -19.40
N ASP A 748 12.63 -11.61 -19.67
CA ASP A 748 13.02 -12.63 -18.72
C ASP A 748 13.49 -13.91 -19.41
N PHE A 749 14.34 -14.69 -18.71
CA PHE A 749 14.51 -16.09 -18.99
C PHE A 749 13.34 -16.84 -18.38
N TYR A 750 12.42 -17.26 -19.22
CA TYR A 750 11.21 -17.90 -18.79
C TYR A 750 11.21 -19.39 -19.09
N LYS A 751 10.99 -20.14 -18.03
CA LYS A 751 10.60 -21.55 -18.11
C LYS A 751 9.24 -21.67 -17.45
N HIS A 752 8.20 -21.87 -18.22
CA HIS A 752 6.92 -22.25 -17.64
C HIS A 752 7.10 -23.55 -16.84
N PRO A 753 6.51 -23.71 -15.63
CA PRO A 753 6.67 -24.90 -14.77
C PRO A 753 6.39 -26.24 -15.46
N ASN A 754 5.56 -26.24 -16.48
CA ASN A 754 5.14 -27.43 -17.24
C ASN A 754 5.78 -27.53 -18.62
N VAL A 755 6.84 -26.76 -18.91
CA VAL A 755 7.57 -26.78 -20.18
C VAL A 755 9.06 -26.98 -19.89
N ASP A 756 9.69 -27.97 -20.53
CA ASP A 756 11.10 -28.26 -20.30
C ASP A 756 12.07 -27.30 -21.00
N GLU A 757 11.56 -26.31 -21.72
CA GLU A 757 12.33 -25.43 -22.54
C GLU A 757 12.47 -24.04 -21.91
N TYR A 758 13.73 -23.63 -21.65
CA TYR A 758 14.07 -22.25 -21.31
C TYR A 758 14.23 -21.41 -22.56
N ARG A 759 13.54 -20.26 -22.60
CA ARG A 759 13.75 -19.26 -23.65
C ARG A 759 13.90 -17.86 -23.04
N PHE A 760 14.64 -17.01 -23.72
CA PHE A 760 14.68 -15.59 -23.45
C PHE A 760 13.52 -14.91 -24.20
N VAL A 761 12.65 -14.20 -23.49
CA VAL A 761 11.37 -13.74 -24.03
C VAL A 761 11.02 -12.32 -23.59
N LYS A 762 10.14 -11.66 -24.35
CA LYS A 762 9.38 -10.49 -23.93
C LYS A 762 8.00 -10.94 -23.45
N PHE A 763 7.62 -10.53 -22.25
CA PHE A 763 6.27 -10.73 -21.73
C PHE A 763 5.36 -9.57 -22.12
N ILE A 764 4.21 -9.88 -22.71
CA ILE A 764 3.16 -8.92 -23.01
C ILE A 764 1.97 -9.25 -22.11
N ARG A 765 1.69 -8.39 -21.16
CA ARG A 765 0.60 -8.56 -20.21
C ARG A 765 -0.72 -8.07 -20.82
N GLY A 766 -1.77 -8.85 -20.65
CA GLY A 766 -3.15 -8.44 -20.95
C GLY A 766 -3.69 -7.39 -19.96
N ALA A 767 -4.88 -6.92 -20.22
CA ALA A 767 -5.59 -6.01 -19.32
C ALA A 767 -6.10 -6.76 -18.07
N GLN A 768 -5.96 -6.12 -16.93
CA GLN A 768 -6.63 -6.51 -15.68
C GLN A 768 -7.62 -5.43 -15.30
N THR A 769 -8.51 -5.74 -14.35
CA THR A 769 -9.47 -4.76 -13.83
C THR A 769 -8.82 -3.46 -13.35
N VAL A 770 -7.57 -3.53 -12.91
CA VAL A 770 -6.81 -2.38 -12.38
C VAL A 770 -5.61 -1.95 -13.22
N PHE A 771 -5.17 -2.76 -14.19
CA PHE A 771 -3.98 -2.47 -14.99
C PHE A 771 -4.29 -2.54 -16.48
N SER A 772 -3.78 -1.56 -17.22
CA SER A 772 -3.86 -1.56 -18.69
C SER A 772 -3.03 -2.69 -19.30
N ALA A 773 -3.45 -3.16 -20.46
CA ALA A 773 -2.66 -4.05 -21.28
C ALA A 773 -1.28 -3.44 -21.60
N SER A 774 -0.24 -4.26 -21.64
CA SER A 774 1.06 -3.84 -22.07
C SER A 774 1.23 -4.00 -23.59
N GLU A 775 2.15 -3.23 -24.16
CA GLU A 775 2.46 -3.25 -25.58
C GLU A 775 3.95 -3.54 -25.77
N MET A 776 4.25 -4.40 -26.74
CA MET A 776 5.60 -4.57 -27.25
C MET A 776 5.73 -3.76 -28.54
N LYS A 777 6.85 -3.05 -28.69
CA LYS A 777 7.12 -2.20 -29.85
C LYS A 777 8.49 -2.53 -30.42
N PHE A 778 8.61 -2.44 -31.73
CA PHE A 778 9.89 -2.46 -32.43
C PHE A 778 9.81 -1.57 -33.68
N GLU A 779 10.93 -0.99 -34.03
CA GLU A 779 11.05 -0.08 -35.14
C GLU A 779 11.83 -0.76 -36.29
N CYS A 780 11.37 -0.54 -37.47
CA CYS A 780 12.03 -1.00 -38.70
C CYS A 780 12.67 0.19 -39.39
N ASP A 781 13.93 0.45 -39.14
CA ASP A 781 14.69 1.54 -39.79
C ASP A 781 16.13 1.06 -40.11
N PRO A 782 16.56 1.17 -41.36
CA PRO A 782 15.78 1.53 -42.55
C PRO A 782 14.86 0.39 -42.99
N PHE A 783 13.64 0.72 -43.35
CA PHE A 783 12.69 -0.26 -43.85
C PHE A 783 12.96 -0.54 -45.33
N PRO A 784 12.93 -1.80 -45.81
CA PRO A 784 13.07 -2.10 -47.20
C PRO A 784 11.96 -1.43 -48.04
N PRO A 785 12.24 -1.02 -49.26
CA PRO A 785 11.24 -0.35 -50.11
C PRO A 785 10.03 -1.25 -50.37
N ALA A 786 8.92 -0.61 -50.70
CA ALA A 786 7.59 -1.16 -50.85
C ALA A 786 7.50 -2.60 -51.36
N GLY A 787 6.71 -3.43 -50.69
CA GLY A 787 6.46 -4.83 -51.01
C GLY A 787 5.43 -5.41 -50.05
N ASP A 788 4.92 -6.58 -50.36
CA ASP A 788 4.10 -7.35 -49.45
C ASP A 788 4.98 -7.96 -48.36
N TYR A 789 4.51 -7.93 -47.09
CA TYR A 789 5.23 -8.45 -45.96
C TYR A 789 4.41 -9.44 -45.14
N GLU A 790 5.12 -10.42 -44.59
CA GLU A 790 4.59 -11.38 -43.62
C GLU A 790 5.34 -11.22 -42.31
N LEU A 791 4.57 -11.13 -41.22
CA LEU A 791 5.07 -11.09 -39.86
C LEU A 791 5.00 -12.49 -39.26
N TYR A 792 6.12 -13.06 -38.91
CA TYR A 792 6.23 -14.31 -38.18
C TYR A 792 6.52 -13.98 -36.74
N VAL A 793 5.71 -14.52 -35.83
CA VAL A 793 5.83 -14.30 -34.37
C VAL A 793 5.98 -15.65 -33.70
N ALA A 794 7.13 -15.89 -33.08
CA ALA A 794 7.34 -17.06 -32.23
C ALA A 794 6.95 -16.71 -30.80
N GLY A 795 5.88 -17.30 -30.31
CA GLY A 795 5.33 -17.00 -29.00
C GLY A 795 4.62 -18.18 -28.35
N MET A 796 4.27 -17.99 -27.11
CA MET A 796 3.55 -18.93 -26.26
C MET A 796 2.47 -18.16 -25.49
N ASP A 797 1.28 -18.74 -25.37
CA ASP A 797 0.26 -18.27 -24.44
C ASP A 797 0.45 -18.97 -23.09
N ASP A 798 0.45 -18.21 -22.00
CA ASP A 798 0.63 -18.74 -20.65
C ASP A 798 -0.68 -19.28 -20.04
N GLU A 799 -1.82 -18.95 -20.64
CA GLU A 799 -3.13 -19.35 -20.16
C GLU A 799 -3.50 -20.78 -20.60
N VAL A 800 -4.30 -21.44 -19.77
CA VAL A 800 -4.78 -22.81 -20.04
C VAL A 800 -6.19 -22.81 -20.62
N GLU A 801 -7.02 -21.88 -20.14
CA GLU A 801 -8.41 -21.73 -20.52
C GLU A 801 -8.63 -20.34 -21.13
N GLY A 802 -9.07 -20.30 -22.39
CA GLY A 802 -9.31 -19.06 -23.09
C GLY A 802 -8.02 -18.39 -23.56
N LEU A 803 -7.54 -18.80 -24.73
CA LEU A 803 -6.37 -18.19 -25.38
C LEU A 803 -6.57 -16.67 -25.53
N ASN A 804 -5.50 -15.92 -25.26
CA ASN A 804 -5.54 -14.48 -25.37
C ASN A 804 -5.70 -14.02 -26.83
N ASP A 805 -6.55 -13.04 -27.05
CA ASP A 805 -6.56 -12.29 -28.29
C ASP A 805 -5.38 -11.31 -28.33
N ILE A 806 -4.86 -11.04 -29.53
CA ILE A 806 -3.81 -10.06 -29.78
C ILE A 806 -4.26 -9.02 -30.80
N GLU A 807 -3.66 -7.86 -30.71
CA GLU A 807 -3.75 -6.80 -31.70
C GLU A 807 -2.37 -6.53 -32.29
N LEU A 808 -2.29 -6.55 -33.63
CA LEU A 808 -1.09 -6.19 -34.36
C LEU A 808 -1.35 -4.93 -35.14
N SER A 809 -0.47 -3.94 -35.00
CA SER A 809 -0.59 -2.68 -35.74
C SER A 809 0.74 -2.20 -36.29
N VAL A 810 0.68 -1.46 -37.37
CA VAL A 810 1.80 -0.73 -37.99
C VAL A 810 1.41 0.74 -38.13
N ASN A 811 2.24 1.64 -37.66
CA ASN A 811 2.03 3.09 -37.69
C ASN A 811 0.66 3.51 -37.10
N GLY A 812 0.14 2.75 -36.13
CA GLY A 812 -1.17 2.98 -35.52
C GLY A 812 -2.36 2.40 -36.31
N LYS A 813 -2.13 1.82 -37.50
CA LYS A 813 -3.16 1.11 -38.28
C LYS A 813 -3.18 -0.35 -37.85
N VAL A 814 -4.30 -0.82 -37.26
CA VAL A 814 -4.50 -2.21 -36.88
C VAL A 814 -4.74 -3.04 -38.13
N PHE A 815 -3.96 -4.10 -38.33
CA PHE A 815 -4.11 -5.02 -39.43
C PHE A 815 -4.54 -6.45 -39.00
N TYR A 816 -4.45 -6.75 -37.69
CA TYR A 816 -4.95 -7.97 -37.12
C TYR A 816 -5.48 -7.70 -35.71
N SER A 817 -6.64 -8.23 -35.40
CA SER A 817 -7.18 -8.29 -34.04
C SER A 817 -8.00 -9.58 -33.91
N GLY A 818 -7.65 -10.42 -32.96
CA GLY A 818 -8.29 -11.70 -32.71
C GLY A 818 -7.36 -12.70 -32.02
N PRO A 819 -7.71 -14.00 -32.03
CA PRO A 819 -6.99 -15.03 -31.30
C PRO A 819 -5.48 -15.02 -31.61
N SER A 820 -4.64 -15.07 -30.57
CA SER A 820 -3.20 -15.16 -30.73
C SER A 820 -2.79 -16.39 -31.56
N GLY A 821 -3.59 -17.43 -31.47
CA GLY A 821 -3.38 -18.73 -32.09
C GLY A 821 -2.16 -19.46 -31.54
N PHE A 822 -1.50 -18.94 -30.51
CA PHE A 822 -0.43 -19.63 -29.81
C PHE A 822 -1.00 -20.86 -29.07
N VAL A 823 -0.17 -21.89 -28.96
CA VAL A 823 -0.54 -23.06 -28.15
C VAL A 823 -0.24 -22.76 -26.68
N PRO A 824 -1.14 -23.09 -25.74
CA PRO A 824 -0.87 -22.93 -24.33
C PRO A 824 0.41 -23.65 -23.94
N ARG A 825 1.28 -22.96 -23.21
CA ARG A 825 2.51 -23.52 -22.58
C ARG A 825 3.47 -24.18 -23.58
N LYS A 826 3.37 -23.83 -24.88
CA LYS A 826 4.26 -24.32 -25.92
C LYS A 826 4.60 -23.20 -26.90
N TYR A 827 5.90 -23.01 -27.17
CA TYR A 827 6.30 -22.07 -28.20
C TYR A 827 5.88 -22.54 -29.58
N THR A 828 5.19 -21.67 -30.29
CA THR A 828 4.68 -21.92 -31.64
C THR A 828 4.89 -20.69 -32.51
N MET A 829 5.11 -20.94 -33.80
CA MET A 829 5.23 -19.88 -34.80
C MET A 829 3.85 -19.55 -35.36
N LYS A 830 3.51 -18.27 -35.41
CA LYS A 830 2.34 -17.74 -36.11
C LYS A 830 2.75 -16.77 -37.19
N LYS A 831 1.96 -16.75 -38.24
CA LYS A 831 2.20 -15.97 -39.45
C LYS A 831 1.01 -15.04 -39.70
N PHE A 832 1.32 -13.77 -39.92
CA PHE A 832 0.34 -12.72 -40.20
C PHE A 832 0.76 -11.97 -41.46
N ARG A 833 -0.19 -11.58 -42.31
CA ARG A 833 0.06 -10.74 -43.46
C ARG A 833 -0.11 -9.28 -43.10
N ILE A 834 0.88 -8.46 -43.40
CA ILE A 834 0.80 -7.00 -43.25
C ILE A 834 0.29 -6.40 -44.55
N PRO A 835 -0.87 -5.71 -44.58
CA PRO A 835 -1.37 -4.99 -45.75
C PRO A 835 -0.42 -3.89 -46.16
N PHE A 836 -0.23 -3.74 -47.44
CA PHE A 836 0.70 -2.75 -48.03
C PHE A 836 0.36 -1.30 -47.62
N ASP A 837 -0.92 -0.99 -47.52
CA ASP A 837 -1.41 0.34 -47.14
C ASP A 837 -1.13 0.74 -45.68
N CYS A 838 -0.68 -0.21 -44.86
CA CYS A 838 -0.24 0.07 -43.49
C CYS A 838 1.22 0.54 -43.42
N MET A 839 2.00 0.33 -44.47
CA MET A 839 3.45 0.52 -44.51
C MET A 839 3.84 1.91 -44.97
N GLU A 840 4.89 2.45 -44.34
CA GLU A 840 5.48 3.76 -44.64
C GLU A 840 7.02 3.63 -44.81
N ARG A 841 7.73 4.73 -44.99
CA ARG A 841 9.20 4.71 -45.10
C ARG A 841 9.87 4.28 -43.79
N HIS A 842 9.28 4.68 -42.62
CA HIS A 842 9.69 4.29 -41.30
C HIS A 842 8.48 3.69 -40.60
N ASN A 843 8.65 2.49 -40.05
CA ASN A 843 7.51 1.75 -39.51
C ASN A 843 7.70 1.41 -38.04
N LYS A 844 6.63 1.62 -37.25
CA LYS A 844 6.50 1.23 -35.87
C LYS A 844 5.48 0.12 -35.76
N LEU A 845 5.99 -1.10 -35.54
CA LEU A 845 5.14 -2.24 -35.28
C LEU A 845 4.83 -2.37 -33.79
N LYS A 846 3.61 -2.79 -33.49
CA LYS A 846 3.18 -3.07 -32.11
C LYS A 846 2.50 -4.42 -32.03
N ILE A 847 2.77 -5.13 -30.96
CA ILE A 847 2.02 -6.31 -30.52
C ILE A 847 1.41 -5.99 -29.16
N ARG A 848 0.10 -6.14 -29.04
CA ARG A 848 -0.65 -5.90 -27.82
C ARG A 848 -1.43 -7.15 -27.43
N ASN A 849 -1.42 -7.51 -26.16
CA ASN A 849 -2.25 -8.58 -25.63
C ASN A 849 -3.61 -7.99 -25.23
N LEU A 850 -4.69 -8.50 -25.82
CA LEU A 850 -6.07 -8.08 -25.57
C LEU A 850 -6.75 -8.94 -24.49
N GLY A 851 -6.09 -9.98 -23.99
CA GLY A 851 -6.60 -10.82 -22.93
C GLY A 851 -6.96 -10.03 -21.68
N VAL A 852 -8.03 -10.41 -21.01
CA VAL A 852 -8.55 -9.77 -19.79
C VAL A 852 -8.51 -10.76 -18.65
N GLY A 853 -7.76 -10.43 -17.59
CA GLY A 853 -7.64 -11.26 -16.39
C GLY A 853 -8.72 -10.96 -15.35
N ALA A 854 -9.34 -12.00 -14.84
CA ALA A 854 -10.36 -11.91 -13.78
C ALA A 854 -9.76 -11.81 -12.37
N ASN A 855 -8.49 -12.16 -12.18
CA ASN A 855 -7.84 -12.22 -10.87
C ASN A 855 -6.78 -11.14 -10.71
N ALA A 856 -6.78 -10.47 -9.56
CA ALA A 856 -5.80 -9.44 -9.19
C ALA A 856 -4.34 -9.96 -9.10
N ASN A 857 -4.13 -11.28 -9.03
CA ASN A 857 -2.84 -11.90 -8.72
C ASN A 857 -2.15 -12.61 -9.90
N GLY A 858 -2.73 -12.61 -11.09
CA GLY A 858 -2.14 -13.24 -12.27
C GLY A 858 -2.63 -12.59 -13.55
N PRO A 859 -1.78 -11.92 -14.30
CA PRO A 859 -2.17 -11.42 -15.61
C PRO A 859 -2.28 -12.55 -16.62
N PRO A 860 -3.11 -12.43 -17.67
CA PRO A 860 -2.91 -13.22 -18.85
C PRO A 860 -1.62 -12.74 -19.55
N TYR A 861 -0.66 -13.64 -19.77
CA TYR A 861 0.62 -13.31 -20.41
C TYR A 861 0.74 -13.98 -21.77
N ILE A 862 1.39 -13.29 -22.69
CA ILE A 862 1.96 -13.83 -23.90
C ILE A 862 3.46 -13.64 -23.84
N ALA A 863 4.23 -14.70 -24.09
CA ALA A 863 5.69 -14.68 -24.15
C ALA A 863 6.16 -14.72 -25.60
N ILE A 864 6.91 -13.72 -26.05
CA ILE A 864 7.43 -13.64 -27.41
C ILE A 864 8.93 -13.91 -27.41
N ALA A 865 9.36 -14.95 -28.11
CA ALA A 865 10.75 -15.37 -28.21
C ALA A 865 11.51 -14.62 -29.33
N TYR A 866 10.90 -14.43 -30.48
CA TYR A 866 11.43 -13.62 -31.58
C TYR A 866 10.34 -13.27 -32.59
N VAL A 867 10.65 -12.30 -33.44
CA VAL A 867 9.79 -11.87 -34.55
C VAL A 867 10.63 -11.80 -35.82
N VAL A 868 10.08 -12.29 -36.94
CA VAL A 868 10.67 -12.12 -38.27
C VAL A 868 9.70 -11.42 -39.18
N LEU A 869 10.16 -10.34 -39.83
CA LEU A 869 9.45 -9.65 -40.86
C LEU A 869 10.04 -10.08 -42.21
N LYS A 870 9.24 -10.68 -43.08
CA LYS A 870 9.66 -11.31 -44.30
C LYS A 870 9.04 -10.62 -45.51
N LYS A 871 9.88 -10.27 -46.49
CA LYS A 871 9.43 -9.74 -47.76
C LYS A 871 8.94 -10.86 -48.69
N THR A 872 7.70 -10.80 -49.17
CA THR A 872 7.05 -11.90 -49.90
C THR A 872 6.92 -11.69 -51.42
N GLY A 873 7.21 -10.50 -51.97
CA GLY A 873 7.16 -10.24 -53.40
C GLY A 873 7.72 -8.90 -53.81
N GLU A 874 8.35 -8.83 -54.98
CA GLU A 874 8.49 -7.57 -55.72
C GLU A 874 7.17 -7.35 -56.43
N ASN A 875 6.53 -6.19 -56.20
CA ASN A 875 5.34 -5.80 -56.94
C ASN A 875 5.68 -5.76 -58.44
N SER A 876 5.30 -6.79 -59.15
CA SER A 876 5.13 -6.67 -60.56
C SER A 876 3.92 -5.78 -60.84
N SER A 877 4.15 -4.51 -61.13
CA SER A 877 3.26 -3.56 -61.76
C SER A 877 1.88 -3.35 -61.15
N ARG A 878 1.72 -2.25 -60.40
CA ARG A 878 0.59 -1.33 -60.62
C ARG A 878 1.04 0.11 -60.44
#